data_c49c30ae45b52c3d8e8bd5e4c4916628
#
_entry.id   c49c30ae45b52c3d8e8bd5e4c4916628
#
_cell.length_a   1.000
_cell.length_b   1.000
_cell.length_c   1.000
_cell.angle_alpha   90.00
_cell.angle_beta   90.00
_cell.angle_gamma   90.00
#
_symmetry.space_group_name_H-M   'P 1'
#
loop_
_entity.id
_entity.type
_entity.pdbx_description
1 polymer ?
#
loop_
_entity_poly.entity_id
_entity_poly.type
_entity_poly.pdbx_seq_one_letter_code
_entity_poly.pdbx_strand_id
1 'polypeptide(L)'
;MITLTKNDENDEIIKVAQLSVEDALKELNTSQSGLTIDEVHTLQQKYGENIFAKAKQEPLWKKFLTNFTNLMAILLWVAGIIAFCADLVQLGIAIWAVNIINGIFSFWQEFQADKATEALANMLPSYTRVIRNGKEEKILAKDLVPGDIVKLEEGDDIPADIRVIAATTAQADQSSLTGEVNPVHKGAHAVEDVKKKNHADLNNMIFSGTNMMKGNITGVVVKTGMNTDFGKIAELTQNVAQQKSPLEKELDTLTKQISILAISIGIIFFLIATFFVHYPLVKGFVFALGMIVAFIPEGLEPTVTLSLAGAVQRMAKKHALIKRLSSVETLGSTSVICSDKTGTLTKNEMTVKELWTLEKSYHVSGEGYAVRGHIKEGPKHVFAKDNDTLKEVLLGGFFADNARIQAPDKKHVRYQILGDPTEACLEVVARKGKVDVEAELKNTPRVKELPFDSSRKMMTVIQSSDGTHRFNTYTKGAPNCVVDKCTSYLEHGEIKPITQEIKDKIMRANDGYAKDGLRVLAVAGRNLDQKMMNNLDSATIETVEENLTFLGLTVMMDPPRAEVYKAARECRKAGIKVTMVTGDYGLTAKSIARQIGLTDPDKPLTVITGDALKTMPDDELRHYLEGEVVFARMAPEQKYRVVSMYEKMGKIVAATGDGVNDVPALKKANIGIAMGGTGTDVAKEAADMILTDDNFASIVGAIKEGRGVYSNIRKFLIYILNSNMPEAVPSVLFLLSGGAIPLALTVMEILFIDLGTDMIPALGLGREDPEKGIMDRPPRSPKDHLINKHVLAKAFLWYGLIASIIATAAFFGANFYRGHIFPNLPVVGWDYCQATTVTLAAIIFCQIAAVLNIRYSRQSMFNRHFFKNSMIFIGIIMEIVLLLCISYVPVFQSFFGTEPLNAHDWIMLVCIPIPLILIDELRKWILRKNYKK
;
A
#
# COMPACT_ATOMS: atom_id res chain seq x y z
N MET A 1 11.06 -21.55 22.98
CA MET A 1 11.23 -22.87 22.33
C MET A 1 9.94 -23.64 22.57
N ILE A 2 9.03 -23.64 21.63
CA ILE A 2 7.79 -24.44 21.70
C ILE A 2 8.19 -25.81 21.17
N THR A 3 8.23 -26.82 22.02
CA THR A 3 8.48 -28.20 21.64
C THR A 3 7.26 -28.65 20.83
N LEU A 4 7.41 -28.70 19.50
CA LEU A 4 6.45 -29.37 18.62
C LEU A 4 6.30 -30.82 19.12
N THR A 5 5.08 -31.24 19.24
CA THR A 5 4.60 -32.47 19.86
C THR A 5 5.52 -33.70 19.71
N LYS A 6 5.75 -34.39 20.83
CA LYS A 6 6.36 -35.71 20.89
C LYS A 6 5.67 -36.64 19.88
N ASN A 7 6.48 -37.34 19.08
CA ASN A 7 6.07 -38.35 18.11
C ASN A 7 4.98 -39.29 18.64
N ASP A 8 3.75 -39.08 18.17
CA ASP A 8 2.76 -40.15 18.16
C ASP A 8 3.05 -41.03 16.95
N GLU A 9 3.21 -42.36 17.14
CA GLU A 9 3.43 -43.31 16.05
C GLU A 9 2.28 -43.35 15.02
N ASN A 10 1.18 -42.63 15.31
CA ASN A 10 -0.01 -42.45 14.46
C ASN A 10 -0.03 -41.12 13.70
N ASP A 11 1.03 -40.31 13.69
CA ASP A 11 1.02 -39.04 12.98
C ASP A 11 1.13 -39.29 11.45
N GLU A 12 0.11 -38.85 10.75
CA GLU A 12 -0.04 -38.98 9.29
C GLU A 12 1.16 -38.37 8.51
N ILE A 13 1.76 -37.28 9.00
CA ILE A 13 2.94 -36.64 8.40
C ILE A 13 4.13 -37.60 8.47
N ILE A 14 4.38 -38.18 9.63
CA ILE A 14 5.47 -39.15 9.84
C ILE A 14 5.28 -40.38 8.98
N LYS A 15 4.05 -40.93 8.94
CA LYS A 15 3.70 -42.08 8.14
C LYS A 15 3.99 -41.84 6.66
N VAL A 16 3.50 -40.72 6.11
CA VAL A 16 3.68 -40.38 4.70
C VAL A 16 5.13 -40.06 4.35
N ALA A 17 5.90 -39.46 5.29
CA ALA A 17 7.33 -39.18 5.09
C ALA A 17 8.20 -40.46 4.97
N GLN A 18 7.79 -41.57 5.58
CA GLN A 18 8.49 -42.84 5.51
C GLN A 18 8.19 -43.65 4.22
N LEU A 19 7.10 -43.32 3.56
CA LEU A 19 6.66 -44.03 2.35
C LEU A 19 7.47 -43.63 1.11
N SER A 20 7.60 -44.57 0.18
CA SER A 20 8.04 -44.24 -1.17
C SER A 20 7.06 -43.26 -1.83
N VAL A 21 7.46 -42.59 -2.93
CA VAL A 21 6.58 -41.70 -3.67
C VAL A 21 5.31 -42.40 -4.12
N GLU A 22 5.43 -43.64 -4.64
CA GLU A 22 4.29 -44.38 -5.13
C GLU A 22 3.31 -44.79 -4.02
N ASP A 23 3.86 -45.19 -2.87
CA ASP A 23 3.04 -45.63 -1.73
C ASP A 23 2.41 -44.41 -1.01
N ALA A 24 3.08 -43.27 -0.98
CA ALA A 24 2.53 -42.03 -0.46
C ALA A 24 1.32 -41.53 -1.29
N LEU A 25 1.40 -41.64 -2.63
CA LEU A 25 0.28 -41.33 -3.51
C LEU A 25 -0.92 -42.26 -3.28
N LYS A 26 -0.66 -43.57 -3.09
CA LYS A 26 -1.71 -44.57 -2.79
C LYS A 26 -2.35 -44.32 -1.42
N GLU A 27 -1.56 -44.01 -0.39
CA GLU A 27 -2.05 -43.74 0.96
C GLU A 27 -2.98 -42.51 0.99
N LEU A 28 -2.65 -41.50 0.18
CA LEU A 28 -3.45 -40.28 0.04
C LEU A 28 -4.57 -40.34 -1.02
N ASN A 29 -4.83 -41.57 -1.54
CA ASN A 29 -5.86 -41.85 -2.55
C ASN A 29 -5.79 -40.91 -3.77
N THR A 30 -4.57 -40.71 -4.31
CA THR A 30 -4.34 -39.84 -5.46
C THR A 30 -3.35 -40.45 -6.44
N SER A 31 -3.11 -39.78 -7.56
CA SER A 31 -2.15 -40.19 -8.59
C SER A 31 -1.36 -39.02 -9.12
N GLN A 32 -0.33 -39.20 -9.92
CA GLN A 32 0.42 -38.11 -10.57
C GLN A 32 -0.43 -37.23 -11.48
N SER A 33 -1.59 -37.74 -11.97
CA SER A 33 -2.56 -36.96 -12.73
C SER A 33 -3.47 -36.09 -11.85
N GLY A 34 -3.36 -36.20 -10.52
CA GLY A 34 -4.16 -35.47 -9.54
C GLY A 34 -5.58 -36.03 -9.37
N LEU A 35 -6.35 -35.35 -8.53
CA LEU A 35 -7.73 -35.71 -8.21
C LEU A 35 -8.69 -35.30 -9.36
N THR A 36 -9.82 -35.98 -9.43
CA THR A 36 -10.96 -35.59 -10.26
C THR A 36 -11.79 -34.49 -9.56
N ILE A 37 -12.61 -33.76 -10.34
CA ILE A 37 -13.45 -32.66 -9.79
C ILE A 37 -14.44 -33.19 -8.74
N ASP A 38 -15.01 -34.39 -8.94
CA ASP A 38 -15.97 -35.00 -8.02
C ASP A 38 -15.31 -35.44 -6.69
N GLU A 39 -14.07 -35.95 -6.77
CA GLU A 39 -13.28 -36.28 -5.59
C GLU A 39 -12.93 -35.02 -4.80
N VAL A 40 -12.55 -33.92 -5.48
CA VAL A 40 -12.26 -32.64 -4.84
C VAL A 40 -13.49 -32.12 -4.09
N HIS A 41 -14.68 -32.14 -4.69
CA HIS A 41 -15.92 -31.74 -4.02
C HIS A 41 -16.24 -32.58 -2.78
N THR A 42 -16.01 -33.89 -2.87
CA THR A 42 -16.23 -34.79 -1.73
C THR A 42 -15.24 -34.50 -0.59
N LEU A 43 -13.97 -34.27 -0.93
CA LEU A 43 -12.94 -33.96 0.05
C LEU A 43 -13.12 -32.55 0.67
N GLN A 44 -13.59 -31.55 -0.11
CA GLN A 44 -13.94 -30.24 0.41
C GLN A 44 -15.08 -30.30 1.43
N GLN A 45 -16.10 -31.14 1.18
CA GLN A 45 -17.17 -31.35 2.17
C GLN A 45 -16.66 -32.02 3.45
N LYS A 46 -15.66 -32.88 3.34
CA LYS A 46 -15.08 -33.63 4.48
C LYS A 46 -14.11 -32.80 5.31
N TYR A 47 -13.19 -32.07 4.64
CA TYR A 47 -12.09 -31.37 5.31
C TYR A 47 -12.31 -29.86 5.43
N GLY A 48 -13.28 -29.29 4.71
CA GLY A 48 -13.52 -27.85 4.66
C GLY A 48 -12.54 -27.09 3.77
N GLU A 49 -12.59 -25.75 3.84
CA GLU A 49 -11.65 -24.86 3.13
C GLU A 49 -10.28 -24.88 3.82
N ASN A 50 -9.21 -24.74 3.03
CA ASN A 50 -7.84 -24.58 3.53
C ASN A 50 -7.61 -23.15 4.01
N ILE A 51 -8.18 -22.82 5.17
CA ILE A 51 -8.06 -21.53 5.83
C ILE A 51 -7.63 -21.70 7.28
N PHE A 52 -6.87 -20.75 7.79
CA PHE A 52 -6.63 -20.67 9.23
C PHE A 52 -7.82 -20.01 9.90
N ALA A 53 -8.24 -20.55 11.04
CA ALA A 53 -9.29 -19.93 11.83
C ALA A 53 -8.87 -18.49 12.18
N LYS A 54 -9.67 -17.50 11.78
CA LYS A 54 -9.46 -16.11 12.20
C LYS A 54 -9.45 -16.08 13.72
N ALA A 55 -8.57 -15.27 14.30
CA ALA A 55 -8.57 -15.01 15.73
C ALA A 55 -10.01 -14.77 16.18
N LYS A 56 -10.45 -15.43 17.27
CA LYS A 56 -11.82 -15.29 17.78
C LYS A 56 -12.12 -13.81 17.95
N GLN A 57 -12.91 -13.26 17.03
CA GLN A 57 -13.41 -11.90 17.21
C GLN A 57 -14.20 -11.85 18.51
N GLU A 58 -13.97 -10.82 19.31
CA GLU A 58 -14.78 -10.62 20.50
C GLU A 58 -16.26 -10.57 20.09
N PRO A 59 -17.13 -11.29 20.81
CA PRO A 59 -18.54 -11.31 20.47
C PRO A 59 -19.11 -9.88 20.50
N LEU A 60 -19.95 -9.54 19.53
CA LEU A 60 -20.48 -8.19 19.33
C LEU A 60 -21.14 -7.61 20.60
N TRP A 61 -21.79 -8.46 21.40
CA TRP A 61 -22.40 -8.02 22.68
C TRP A 61 -21.35 -7.57 23.70
N LYS A 62 -20.15 -8.20 23.71
CA LYS A 62 -19.05 -7.79 24.61
C LYS A 62 -18.47 -6.44 24.16
N LYS A 63 -18.23 -6.26 22.86
CA LYS A 63 -17.81 -4.97 22.26
C LYS A 63 -18.84 -3.88 22.56
N PHE A 64 -20.13 -4.19 22.40
CA PHE A 64 -21.20 -3.28 22.74
C PHE A 64 -21.13 -2.84 24.21
N LEU A 65 -21.02 -3.78 25.16
CA LEU A 65 -20.90 -3.48 26.58
C LEU A 65 -19.65 -2.68 26.96
N THR A 66 -18.54 -2.90 26.27
CA THR A 66 -17.28 -2.17 26.55
C THR A 66 -17.46 -0.67 26.35
N ASN A 67 -18.31 -0.23 25.42
CA ASN A 67 -18.63 1.18 25.21
C ASN A 67 -19.41 1.81 26.37
N PHE A 68 -19.99 1.01 27.27
CA PHE A 68 -20.69 1.48 28.47
C PHE A 68 -19.88 1.35 29.77
N THR A 69 -18.64 0.81 29.66
CA THR A 69 -17.78 0.57 30.82
C THR A 69 -16.45 1.30 30.74
N ASN A 70 -16.26 2.16 29.76
CA ASN A 70 -15.11 3.05 29.68
C ASN A 70 -15.17 4.12 30.79
N LEU A 71 -14.06 4.80 31.06
CA LEU A 71 -13.97 5.78 32.16
C LEU A 71 -15.06 6.86 32.09
N MET A 72 -15.35 7.34 30.87
CA MET A 72 -16.39 8.35 30.65
C MET A 72 -17.78 7.84 30.95
N ALA A 73 -18.12 6.66 30.42
CA ALA A 73 -19.40 6.04 30.67
C ALA A 73 -19.62 5.83 32.18
N ILE A 74 -18.58 5.39 32.91
CA ILE A 74 -18.65 5.22 34.36
C ILE A 74 -18.91 6.54 35.09
N LEU A 75 -18.21 7.62 34.68
CA LEU A 75 -18.46 8.95 35.23
C LEU A 75 -19.87 9.44 34.98
N LEU A 76 -20.43 9.23 33.80
CA LEU A 76 -21.80 9.58 33.48
C LEU A 76 -22.82 8.71 34.24
N TRP A 77 -22.55 7.39 34.43
CA TRP A 77 -23.40 6.55 35.29
C TRP A 77 -23.44 7.05 36.72
N VAL A 78 -22.28 7.34 37.31
CA VAL A 78 -22.16 7.88 38.69
C VAL A 78 -22.82 9.24 38.79
N ALA A 79 -22.66 10.09 37.82
CA ALA A 79 -23.28 11.41 37.78
C ALA A 79 -24.80 11.36 37.76
N GLY A 80 -25.35 10.47 36.93
CA GLY A 80 -26.79 10.26 36.92
C GLY A 80 -27.32 9.77 38.28
N ILE A 81 -26.60 8.84 38.93
CA ILE A 81 -26.95 8.38 40.29
C ILE A 81 -26.96 9.56 41.27
N ILE A 82 -25.93 10.40 41.27
CA ILE A 82 -25.87 11.58 42.14
C ILE A 82 -27.00 12.56 41.83
N ALA A 83 -27.33 12.78 40.56
CA ALA A 83 -28.44 13.63 40.16
C ALA A 83 -29.80 13.07 40.71
N PHE A 84 -30.02 11.76 40.62
CA PHE A 84 -31.19 11.12 41.22
C PHE A 84 -31.24 11.28 42.75
N CYS A 85 -30.13 11.07 43.43
CA CYS A 85 -30.03 11.25 44.90
C CYS A 85 -30.24 12.72 45.32
N ALA A 86 -30.02 13.65 44.39
CA ALA A 86 -30.21 15.09 44.62
C ALA A 86 -31.60 15.58 44.20
N ASP A 87 -32.56 14.69 43.96
CA ASP A 87 -33.91 15.00 43.50
C ASP A 87 -34.03 15.72 42.15
N LEU A 88 -32.94 15.63 41.31
CA LEU A 88 -32.86 16.15 39.95
C LEU A 88 -33.15 15.06 38.94
N VAL A 89 -34.34 14.45 39.00
CA VAL A 89 -34.73 13.26 38.24
C VAL A 89 -34.57 13.47 36.71
N GLN A 90 -35.02 14.61 36.19
CA GLN A 90 -34.93 14.93 34.76
C GLN A 90 -33.50 14.96 34.29
N LEU A 91 -32.59 15.57 35.05
CA LEU A 91 -31.16 15.64 34.76
C LEU A 91 -30.52 14.24 34.82
N GLY A 92 -30.86 13.41 35.83
CA GLY A 92 -30.36 12.04 35.92
C GLY A 92 -30.74 11.18 34.71
N ILE A 93 -31.99 11.26 34.27
CA ILE A 93 -32.49 10.58 33.07
C ILE A 93 -31.74 11.08 31.84
N ALA A 94 -31.49 12.38 31.70
CA ALA A 94 -30.80 12.96 30.57
C ALA A 94 -29.34 12.47 30.49
N ILE A 95 -28.58 12.54 31.57
CA ILE A 95 -27.21 12.07 31.65
C ILE A 95 -27.13 10.59 31.25
N TRP A 96 -28.05 9.77 31.71
CA TRP A 96 -28.09 8.35 31.33
C TRP A 96 -28.49 8.15 29.86
N ALA A 97 -29.46 8.91 29.36
CA ALA A 97 -29.84 8.87 27.94
C ALA A 97 -28.65 9.24 27.02
N VAL A 98 -27.94 10.29 27.42
CA VAL A 98 -26.69 10.72 26.77
C VAL A 98 -25.66 9.59 26.73
N ASN A 99 -25.38 8.96 27.87
CA ASN A 99 -24.47 7.83 27.95
C ASN A 99 -24.86 6.66 27.03
N ILE A 100 -26.17 6.35 26.98
CA ILE A 100 -26.71 5.29 26.12
C ILE A 100 -26.54 5.66 24.64
N ILE A 101 -26.88 6.87 24.23
CA ILE A 101 -26.77 7.34 22.85
C ILE A 101 -25.28 7.30 22.41
N ASN A 102 -24.39 7.79 23.26
CA ASN A 102 -22.95 7.79 23.00
C ASN A 102 -22.39 6.36 22.87
N GLY A 103 -22.76 5.45 23.76
CA GLY A 103 -22.36 4.05 23.68
C GLY A 103 -22.84 3.35 22.41
N ILE A 104 -24.08 3.60 21.99
CA ILE A 104 -24.64 3.07 20.73
C ILE A 104 -23.89 3.64 19.53
N PHE A 105 -23.61 4.96 19.52
CA PHE A 105 -22.94 5.61 18.40
C PHE A 105 -21.48 5.17 18.29
N SER A 106 -20.76 5.08 19.41
CA SER A 106 -19.39 4.57 19.44
C SER A 106 -19.31 3.12 18.94
N PHE A 107 -20.23 2.27 19.38
CA PHE A 107 -20.35 0.90 18.88
C PHE A 107 -20.60 0.86 17.36
N TRP A 108 -21.51 1.71 16.85
CA TRP A 108 -21.78 1.78 15.42
C TRP A 108 -20.54 2.20 14.61
N GLN A 109 -19.77 3.19 15.10
CA GLN A 109 -18.51 3.63 14.46
C GLN A 109 -17.47 2.51 14.45
N GLU A 110 -17.28 1.84 15.59
CA GLU A 110 -16.36 0.71 15.74
C GLU A 110 -16.75 -0.44 14.79
N PHE A 111 -18.02 -0.79 14.74
CA PHE A 111 -18.55 -1.81 13.83
C PHE A 111 -18.31 -1.47 12.35
N GLN A 112 -18.49 -0.22 11.95
CA GLN A 112 -18.21 0.23 10.58
C GLN A 112 -16.71 0.19 10.26
N ALA A 113 -15.85 0.51 11.21
CA ALA A 113 -14.40 0.43 11.04
C ALA A 113 -13.93 -1.03 10.89
N ASP A 114 -14.43 -1.93 11.74
CA ASP A 114 -14.14 -3.37 11.66
C ASP A 114 -14.57 -3.96 10.32
N LYS A 115 -15.79 -3.67 9.89
CA LYS A 115 -16.33 -4.14 8.60
C LYS A 115 -15.49 -3.63 7.42
N ALA A 116 -15.03 -2.37 7.47
CA ALA A 116 -14.15 -1.82 6.44
C ALA A 116 -12.79 -2.54 6.40
N THR A 117 -12.22 -2.86 7.57
CA THR A 117 -10.96 -3.60 7.69
C THR A 117 -11.09 -5.04 7.21
N GLU A 118 -12.19 -5.72 7.54
CA GLU A 118 -12.46 -7.08 7.07
C GLU A 118 -12.62 -7.16 5.54
N ALA A 119 -13.30 -6.18 4.94
CA ALA A 119 -13.44 -6.11 3.49
C ALA A 119 -12.08 -6.01 2.77
N LEU A 120 -11.09 -5.35 3.39
CA LEU A 120 -9.74 -5.22 2.85
C LEU A 120 -8.95 -6.54 2.93
N ALA A 121 -9.06 -7.26 4.03
CA ALA A 121 -8.40 -8.56 4.20
C ALA A 121 -8.83 -9.58 3.12
N ASN A 122 -10.07 -9.49 2.65
CA ASN A 122 -10.61 -10.35 1.62
C ASN A 122 -10.22 -9.94 0.17
N MET A 123 -9.51 -8.83 -0.02
CA MET A 123 -9.08 -8.36 -1.36
C MET A 123 -7.77 -8.98 -1.85
N LEU A 124 -7.10 -9.81 -1.05
CA LEU A 124 -5.83 -10.45 -1.38
C LEU A 124 -5.98 -11.98 -1.36
N PRO A 125 -6.55 -12.60 -2.40
CA PRO A 125 -6.60 -14.05 -2.48
C PRO A 125 -5.21 -14.61 -2.78
N SER A 126 -4.77 -15.63 -2.03
CA SER A 126 -3.62 -16.45 -2.35
C SER A 126 -4.00 -17.50 -3.37
N TYR A 127 -3.13 -17.72 -4.38
CA TYR A 127 -3.32 -18.72 -5.44
C TYR A 127 -2.20 -19.73 -5.41
N THR A 128 -2.51 -20.96 -5.84
CA THR A 128 -1.52 -22.01 -6.03
C THR A 128 -1.78 -22.80 -7.33
N ARG A 129 -0.75 -23.45 -7.85
CA ARG A 129 -0.86 -24.28 -9.06
C ARG A 129 -1.05 -25.73 -8.66
N VAL A 130 -2.07 -26.38 -9.22
CA VAL A 130 -2.39 -27.78 -8.96
C VAL A 130 -2.50 -28.55 -10.26
N ILE A 131 -2.31 -29.87 -10.18
CA ILE A 131 -2.62 -30.80 -11.26
C ILE A 131 -3.91 -31.52 -10.86
N ARG A 132 -4.98 -31.34 -11.63
CA ARG A 132 -6.25 -32.04 -11.48
C ARG A 132 -6.67 -32.61 -12.85
N ASN A 133 -7.16 -33.86 -12.91
CA ASN A 133 -7.50 -34.50 -14.17
C ASN A 133 -6.37 -34.49 -15.21
N GLY A 134 -5.10 -34.57 -14.78
CA GLY A 134 -3.94 -34.51 -15.69
C GLY A 134 -3.65 -33.12 -16.28
N LYS A 135 -4.36 -32.06 -15.86
CA LYS A 135 -4.17 -30.70 -16.34
C LYS A 135 -3.69 -29.80 -15.19
N GLU A 136 -2.71 -28.96 -15.49
CA GLU A 136 -2.27 -27.92 -14.59
C GLU A 136 -3.24 -26.75 -14.61
N GLU A 137 -3.71 -26.34 -13.43
CA GLU A 137 -4.60 -25.19 -13.25
C GLU A 137 -4.18 -24.35 -12.03
N LYS A 138 -4.50 -23.06 -12.07
CA LYS A 138 -4.28 -22.14 -10.97
C LYS A 138 -5.58 -21.95 -10.20
N ILE A 139 -5.58 -22.36 -8.93
CA ILE A 139 -6.74 -22.27 -8.03
C ILE A 139 -6.48 -21.35 -6.86
N LEU A 140 -7.53 -20.95 -6.12
CA LEU A 140 -7.36 -20.30 -4.84
C LEU A 140 -6.76 -21.28 -3.83
N ALA A 141 -5.76 -20.84 -3.07
CA ALA A 141 -5.12 -21.70 -2.06
C ALA A 141 -6.12 -22.24 -1.01
N LYS A 142 -7.21 -21.51 -0.75
CA LYS A 142 -8.28 -21.95 0.15
C LYS A 142 -9.07 -23.16 -0.37
N ASP A 143 -9.03 -23.44 -1.68
CA ASP A 143 -9.76 -24.53 -2.32
C ASP A 143 -8.93 -25.82 -2.43
N LEU A 144 -7.73 -25.86 -1.81
CA LEU A 144 -6.89 -27.04 -1.70
C LEU A 144 -7.50 -28.07 -0.77
N VAL A 145 -7.35 -29.34 -1.16
CA VAL A 145 -7.76 -30.49 -0.36
C VAL A 145 -6.61 -31.51 -0.22
N PRO A 146 -6.58 -32.33 0.85
CA PRO A 146 -5.64 -33.44 0.95
C PRO A 146 -5.75 -34.35 -0.28
N GLY A 147 -4.60 -34.75 -0.85
CA GLY A 147 -4.52 -35.52 -2.09
C GLY A 147 -4.29 -34.67 -3.36
N ASP A 148 -4.45 -33.36 -3.34
CA ASP A 148 -4.10 -32.49 -4.46
C ASP A 148 -2.61 -32.55 -4.79
N ILE A 149 -2.26 -32.55 -6.08
CA ILE A 149 -0.88 -32.43 -6.54
C ILE A 149 -0.58 -30.95 -6.80
N VAL A 150 0.37 -30.40 -6.04
CA VAL A 150 0.74 -28.99 -6.10
C VAL A 150 2.11 -28.83 -6.77
N LYS A 151 2.26 -27.77 -7.57
CA LYS A 151 3.55 -27.32 -8.12
C LYS A 151 3.93 -26.00 -7.52
N LEU A 152 5.12 -25.93 -6.93
CA LEU A 152 5.68 -24.74 -6.31
C LEU A 152 7.03 -24.39 -6.92
N GLU A 153 7.28 -23.11 -7.08
CA GLU A 153 8.52 -22.54 -7.63
C GLU A 153 9.15 -21.57 -6.63
N GLU A 154 10.33 -21.12 -6.94
CA GLU A 154 11.04 -20.11 -6.16
C GLU A 154 10.16 -18.86 -5.95
N GLY A 155 9.98 -18.48 -4.67
CA GLY A 155 9.16 -17.34 -4.26
C GLY A 155 7.70 -17.63 -4.02
N ASP A 156 7.24 -18.88 -4.17
CA ASP A 156 5.87 -19.30 -3.82
C ASP A 156 5.76 -19.52 -2.30
N ASP A 157 4.63 -19.12 -1.71
CA ASP A 157 4.23 -19.51 -0.36
C ASP A 157 3.77 -20.97 -0.38
N ILE A 158 4.09 -21.72 0.68
CA ILE A 158 3.66 -23.11 0.83
C ILE A 158 2.27 -23.11 1.50
N PRO A 159 1.20 -23.46 0.76
CA PRO A 159 -0.17 -23.23 1.22
C PRO A 159 -0.73 -24.31 2.14
N ALA A 160 -0.05 -25.44 2.26
CA ALA A 160 -0.49 -26.62 3.01
C ALA A 160 0.72 -27.45 3.46
N ASP A 161 0.53 -28.49 4.30
CA ASP A 161 1.58 -29.45 4.58
C ASP A 161 1.63 -30.45 3.43
N ILE A 162 2.78 -30.54 2.74
CA ILE A 162 2.94 -31.19 1.45
C ILE A 162 4.08 -32.21 1.51
N ARG A 163 3.85 -33.42 0.99
CA ARG A 163 4.86 -34.45 0.72
C ARG A 163 5.48 -34.24 -0.65
N VAL A 164 6.77 -33.99 -0.71
CA VAL A 164 7.52 -33.77 -1.94
C VAL A 164 7.62 -35.08 -2.74
N ILE A 165 7.15 -35.09 -3.97
CA ILE A 165 7.22 -36.23 -4.89
C ILE A 165 8.27 -36.05 -6.00
N ALA A 166 8.60 -34.78 -6.34
CA ALA A 166 9.71 -34.42 -7.22
C ALA A 166 10.29 -33.08 -6.79
N ALA A 167 11.60 -32.91 -6.89
CA ALA A 167 12.29 -31.68 -6.52
C ALA A 167 13.50 -31.44 -7.42
N THR A 168 13.74 -30.19 -7.81
CA THR A 168 14.95 -29.78 -8.53
C THR A 168 15.60 -28.64 -7.76
N THR A 169 16.79 -28.89 -7.17
CA THR A 169 17.55 -27.91 -6.38
C THR A 169 16.73 -27.15 -5.35
N ALA A 170 15.73 -27.79 -4.75
CA ALA A 170 14.74 -27.16 -3.90
C ALA A 170 15.26 -26.82 -2.51
N GLN A 171 14.97 -25.61 -2.06
CA GLN A 171 15.24 -25.11 -0.70
C GLN A 171 14.02 -24.38 -0.18
N ALA A 172 13.62 -24.63 1.08
CA ALA A 172 12.52 -23.96 1.76
C ALA A 172 13.02 -23.18 2.97
N ASP A 173 12.52 -21.99 3.17
CA ASP A 173 12.68 -21.21 4.41
C ASP A 173 11.62 -21.66 5.40
N GLN A 174 12.07 -22.27 6.49
CA GLN A 174 11.22 -22.75 7.57
C GLN A 174 11.35 -21.91 8.85
N SER A 175 11.90 -20.72 8.75
CA SER A 175 12.15 -19.84 9.91
C SER A 175 10.88 -19.49 10.68
N SER A 176 9.73 -19.44 10.03
CA SER A 176 8.42 -19.24 10.67
C SER A 176 8.00 -20.37 11.61
N LEU A 177 8.50 -21.57 11.39
CA LEU A 177 8.23 -22.76 12.22
C LEU A 177 9.35 -23.07 13.21
N THR A 178 10.59 -22.94 12.78
CA THR A 178 11.76 -23.38 13.56
C THR A 178 12.49 -22.23 14.27
N GLY A 179 12.33 -21.00 13.77
CA GLY A 179 13.12 -19.85 14.18
C GLY A 179 14.54 -19.82 13.57
N GLU A 180 14.94 -20.83 12.77
CA GLU A 180 16.23 -20.91 12.10
C GLU A 180 16.17 -20.24 10.73
N VAL A 181 17.10 -19.35 10.45
CA VAL A 181 17.11 -18.50 9.24
C VAL A 181 17.68 -19.21 8.01
N ASN A 182 18.42 -20.30 8.19
CA ASN A 182 19.04 -21.00 7.07
C ASN A 182 18.03 -21.87 6.30
N PRO A 183 17.92 -21.71 4.97
CA PRO A 183 17.03 -22.55 4.14
C PRO A 183 17.42 -24.02 4.19
N VAL A 184 16.42 -24.89 4.22
CA VAL A 184 16.58 -26.35 4.32
C VAL A 184 16.40 -26.99 2.93
N HIS A 185 17.33 -27.85 2.54
CA HIS A 185 17.22 -28.64 1.31
C HIS A 185 16.07 -29.63 1.38
N LYS A 186 15.28 -29.72 0.29
CA LYS A 186 14.14 -30.62 0.17
C LYS A 186 14.29 -31.56 -1.03
N GLY A 187 13.80 -32.77 -0.87
CA GLY A 187 13.90 -33.83 -1.87
C GLY A 187 12.78 -34.87 -1.75
N ALA A 188 12.68 -35.78 -2.72
CA ALA A 188 11.59 -36.74 -2.81
C ALA A 188 11.84 -38.06 -2.07
N HIS A 189 13.08 -38.35 -1.61
CA HIS A 189 13.45 -39.63 -1.02
C HIS A 189 12.72 -39.89 0.31
N ALA A 190 12.34 -41.11 0.57
CA ALA A 190 11.78 -41.57 1.85
C ALA A 190 12.76 -41.31 2.99
N VAL A 191 12.26 -40.94 4.17
CA VAL A 191 13.10 -40.73 5.37
C VAL A 191 13.04 -41.96 6.26
N GLU A 192 14.17 -42.67 6.42
CA GLU A 192 14.22 -43.96 7.13
C GLU A 192 14.22 -43.80 8.67
N ASP A 193 14.87 -42.79 9.22
CA ASP A 193 14.96 -42.57 10.66
C ASP A 193 14.17 -41.31 11.12
N VAL A 194 12.90 -41.53 11.41
CA VAL A 194 11.97 -40.47 11.85
C VAL A 194 11.80 -40.38 13.37
N LYS A 195 12.20 -41.44 14.13
CA LYS A 195 11.91 -41.55 15.58
C LYS A 195 12.55 -40.48 16.47
N LYS A 196 13.49 -39.70 15.93
CA LYS A 196 14.20 -38.63 16.66
C LYS A 196 14.10 -37.25 15.97
N LYS A 197 13.40 -37.16 14.85
CA LYS A 197 13.31 -35.93 14.07
C LYS A 197 12.01 -35.18 14.38
N ASN A 198 12.09 -33.85 14.48
CA ASN A 198 10.91 -33.01 14.44
C ASN A 198 10.35 -32.99 13.01
N HIS A 199 9.07 -32.64 12.83
CA HIS A 199 8.48 -32.53 11.50
C HIS A 199 9.30 -31.62 10.56
N ALA A 200 9.77 -30.48 11.07
CA ALA A 200 10.57 -29.53 10.30
C ALA A 200 11.90 -30.12 9.77
N ASP A 201 12.43 -31.19 10.40
CA ASP A 201 13.67 -31.87 9.99
C ASP A 201 13.46 -32.90 8.88
N LEU A 202 12.22 -33.13 8.45
CA LEU A 202 11.88 -34.04 7.38
C LEU A 202 12.20 -33.42 6.03
N ASN A 203 13.24 -33.95 5.35
CA ASN A 203 13.68 -33.38 4.07
C ASN A 203 12.72 -33.57 2.90
N ASN A 204 11.75 -34.45 3.05
CA ASN A 204 10.76 -34.76 2.01
C ASN A 204 9.38 -34.18 2.32
N MET A 205 9.28 -33.33 3.35
CA MET A 205 8.08 -32.60 3.72
C MET A 205 8.33 -31.09 3.65
N ILE A 206 7.35 -30.35 3.21
CA ILE A 206 7.27 -28.90 3.28
C ILE A 206 5.97 -28.49 3.98
N PHE A 207 5.99 -27.37 4.69
CA PHE A 207 4.95 -27.04 5.65
C PHE A 207 4.29 -25.72 5.34
N SER A 208 3.00 -25.63 5.61
CA SER A 208 2.23 -24.41 5.51
C SER A 208 2.85 -23.26 6.30
N GLY A 209 2.73 -22.03 5.80
CA GLY A 209 3.30 -20.82 6.42
C GLY A 209 4.83 -20.73 6.30
N THR A 210 5.42 -21.53 5.42
CA THR A 210 6.83 -21.45 5.01
C THR A 210 6.94 -21.13 3.52
N ASN A 211 8.14 -20.87 3.00
CA ASN A 211 8.32 -20.32 1.67
C ASN A 211 9.36 -21.07 0.85
N MET A 212 9.16 -21.16 -0.47
CA MET A 212 10.14 -21.67 -1.42
C MET A 212 11.22 -20.61 -1.69
N MET A 213 12.46 -20.87 -1.25
CA MET A 213 13.59 -19.96 -1.44
C MET A 213 14.36 -20.22 -2.73
N LYS A 214 14.37 -21.45 -3.21
CA LYS A 214 15.09 -21.84 -4.43
C LYS A 214 14.53 -23.11 -5.04
N GLY A 215 14.62 -23.19 -6.39
CA GLY A 215 14.24 -24.38 -7.14
C GLY A 215 12.75 -24.59 -7.27
N ASN A 216 12.35 -25.79 -7.65
CA ASN A 216 10.95 -26.16 -7.83
C ASN A 216 10.62 -27.51 -7.18
N ILE A 217 9.35 -27.65 -6.81
CA ILE A 217 8.81 -28.85 -6.17
C ILE A 217 7.48 -29.22 -6.83
N THR A 218 7.27 -30.52 -7.02
CA THR A 218 5.95 -31.12 -7.16
C THR A 218 5.69 -31.93 -5.91
N GLY A 219 4.54 -31.78 -5.27
CA GLY A 219 4.20 -32.49 -4.04
C GLY A 219 2.73 -32.80 -3.93
N VAL A 220 2.36 -33.69 -3.03
CA VAL A 220 0.99 -34.07 -2.70
C VAL A 220 0.60 -33.46 -1.35
N VAL A 221 -0.56 -32.82 -1.29
CA VAL A 221 -1.10 -32.22 -0.06
C VAL A 221 -1.48 -33.30 0.93
N VAL A 222 -0.96 -33.19 2.16
CA VAL A 222 -1.24 -34.13 3.26
C VAL A 222 -2.26 -33.54 4.23
N LYS A 223 -2.02 -32.28 4.70
CA LYS A 223 -2.91 -31.60 5.65
C LYS A 223 -3.18 -30.17 5.19
N THR A 224 -4.38 -29.68 5.51
CA THR A 224 -4.85 -28.36 5.15
C THR A 224 -5.36 -27.57 6.36
N GLY A 225 -5.33 -26.24 6.31
CA GLY A 225 -5.91 -25.29 7.27
C GLY A 225 -5.42 -25.53 8.70
N MET A 226 -6.35 -25.59 9.64
CA MET A 226 -6.06 -25.77 11.06
C MET A 226 -5.43 -27.12 11.42
N ASN A 227 -5.49 -28.10 10.50
CA ASN A 227 -4.88 -29.42 10.73
C ASN A 227 -3.37 -29.43 10.39
N THR A 228 -2.84 -28.38 9.74
CA THR A 228 -1.40 -28.21 9.47
C THR A 228 -0.63 -27.95 10.75
N ASP A 229 0.68 -28.15 10.73
CA ASP A 229 1.52 -27.82 11.87
C ASP A 229 1.52 -26.32 12.19
N PHE A 230 1.49 -25.47 11.16
CA PHE A 230 1.32 -24.04 11.33
C PHE A 230 -0.06 -23.66 11.91
N GLY A 231 -1.12 -24.38 11.50
CA GLY A 231 -2.47 -24.18 12.05
C GLY A 231 -2.54 -24.43 13.55
N LYS A 232 -1.85 -25.48 14.05
CA LYS A 232 -1.75 -25.77 15.49
C LYS A 232 -1.02 -24.64 16.27
N ILE A 233 0.06 -24.09 15.67
CA ILE A 233 0.79 -22.94 16.25
C ILE A 233 -0.09 -21.70 16.26
N ALA A 234 -0.81 -21.46 15.16
CA ALA A 234 -1.74 -20.34 15.05
C ALA A 234 -2.84 -20.39 16.11
N GLU A 235 -3.35 -21.57 16.43
CA GLU A 235 -4.34 -21.77 17.51
C GLU A 235 -3.78 -21.35 18.89
N LEU A 236 -2.53 -21.71 19.17
CA LEU A 236 -1.86 -21.35 20.45
C LEU A 236 -1.56 -19.84 20.53
N THR A 237 -1.36 -19.16 19.41
CA THR A 237 -1.00 -17.75 19.34
C THR A 237 -2.20 -16.80 19.17
N GLN A 238 -3.40 -17.32 18.99
CA GLN A 238 -4.64 -16.52 18.82
C GLN A 238 -4.91 -15.51 19.94
N ASN A 239 -4.32 -15.67 21.11
CA ASN A 239 -4.49 -14.79 22.27
C ASN A 239 -3.41 -13.69 22.40
N VAL A 240 -2.50 -13.55 21.43
CA VAL A 240 -1.50 -12.49 21.46
C VAL A 240 -2.15 -11.18 21.03
N ALA A 241 -2.27 -10.23 21.96
CA ALA A 241 -2.83 -8.91 21.67
C ALA A 241 -2.04 -8.21 20.55
N GLN A 242 -2.73 -7.69 19.56
CA GLN A 242 -2.11 -6.90 18.51
C GLN A 242 -1.40 -5.68 19.11
N GLN A 243 -0.18 -5.41 18.66
CA GLN A 243 0.55 -4.22 19.09
C GLN A 243 -0.11 -2.96 18.52
N LYS A 244 -0.42 -2.01 19.43
CA LYS A 244 -0.97 -0.70 19.03
C LYS A 244 0.01 0.05 18.12
N SER A 245 -0.53 0.69 17.10
CA SER A 245 0.22 1.57 16.19
C SER A 245 0.79 2.80 16.90
N PRO A 246 1.80 3.49 16.34
CA PRO A 246 2.28 4.76 16.89
C PRO A 246 1.17 5.80 17.06
N LEU A 247 0.27 5.91 16.09
CA LEU A 247 -0.88 6.81 16.14
C LEU A 247 -1.85 6.47 17.28
N GLU A 248 -2.20 5.19 17.44
CA GLU A 248 -3.06 4.74 18.54
C GLU A 248 -2.43 5.02 19.90
N LYS A 249 -1.12 4.82 20.05
CA LYS A 249 -0.40 5.18 21.29
C LYS A 249 -0.39 6.68 21.54
N GLU A 250 -0.26 7.49 20.48
CA GLU A 250 -0.33 8.96 20.59
C GLU A 250 -1.74 9.41 21.00
N LEU A 251 -2.78 8.82 20.41
CA LEU A 251 -4.18 9.08 20.76
C LEU A 251 -4.52 8.65 22.20
N ASP A 252 -4.08 7.48 22.63
CA ASP A 252 -4.24 7.02 24.01
C ASP A 252 -3.62 8.02 25.02
N THR A 253 -2.41 8.44 24.72
CA THR A 253 -1.68 9.41 25.55
C THR A 253 -2.41 10.74 25.60
N LEU A 254 -2.88 11.19 24.46
CA LEU A 254 -3.63 12.42 24.31
C LEU A 254 -4.95 12.37 25.09
N THR A 255 -5.73 11.30 24.93
CA THR A 255 -7.01 11.11 25.63
C THR A 255 -6.78 11.13 27.15
N LYS A 256 -5.72 10.47 27.65
CA LYS A 256 -5.36 10.53 29.08
C LYS A 256 -5.01 11.95 29.54
N GLN A 257 -4.22 12.69 28.77
CA GLN A 257 -3.84 14.07 29.13
C GLN A 257 -5.04 14.99 29.15
N ILE A 258 -5.94 14.90 28.17
CA ILE A 258 -7.15 15.70 28.11
C ILE A 258 -8.10 15.31 29.25
N SER A 259 -8.28 14.03 29.56
CA SER A 259 -9.11 13.58 30.69
C SER A 259 -8.61 14.11 32.04
N ILE A 260 -7.30 14.05 32.27
CA ILE A 260 -6.71 14.62 33.50
C ILE A 260 -6.94 16.15 33.56
N LEU A 261 -6.76 16.84 32.45
CA LEU A 261 -7.00 18.28 32.36
C LEU A 261 -8.48 18.63 32.64
N ALA A 262 -9.41 17.91 32.00
CA ALA A 262 -10.85 18.08 32.16
C ALA A 262 -11.30 17.87 33.62
N ILE A 263 -10.84 16.78 34.26
CA ILE A 263 -11.12 16.49 35.65
C ILE A 263 -10.55 17.60 36.55
N SER A 264 -9.32 18.07 36.28
CA SER A 264 -8.70 19.15 37.05
C SER A 264 -9.49 20.45 36.92
N ILE A 265 -9.92 20.83 35.71
CA ILE A 265 -10.78 21.99 35.45
C ILE A 265 -12.11 21.87 36.18
N GLY A 266 -12.75 20.69 36.11
CA GLY A 266 -14.01 20.43 36.79
C GLY A 266 -13.90 20.57 38.30
N ILE A 267 -12.84 20.04 38.93
CA ILE A 267 -12.58 20.21 40.35
C ILE A 267 -12.40 21.69 40.71
N ILE A 268 -11.62 22.46 39.94
CA ILE A 268 -11.41 23.89 40.13
C ILE A 268 -12.74 24.64 40.01
N PHE A 269 -13.53 24.33 38.98
CA PHE A 269 -14.85 24.96 38.78
C PHE A 269 -15.82 24.63 39.94
N PHE A 270 -15.82 23.39 40.40
CA PHE A 270 -16.60 23.00 41.58
C PHE A 270 -16.24 23.81 42.81
N LEU A 271 -14.96 23.91 43.12
CA LEU A 271 -14.48 24.67 44.28
C LEU A 271 -14.84 26.17 44.18
N ILE A 272 -14.60 26.77 43.01
CA ILE A 272 -14.93 28.21 42.78
C ILE A 272 -16.46 28.41 42.87
N ALA A 273 -17.26 27.60 42.20
CA ALA A 273 -18.71 27.70 42.24
C ALA A 273 -19.27 27.56 43.68
N THR A 274 -18.76 26.60 44.43
CA THR A 274 -19.26 26.32 45.80
C THR A 274 -18.78 27.36 46.82
N PHE A 275 -17.48 27.71 46.83
CA PHE A 275 -16.87 28.53 47.86
C PHE A 275 -16.87 30.01 47.55
N PHE A 276 -16.78 30.41 46.27
CA PHE A 276 -16.75 31.83 45.88
C PHE A 276 -18.10 32.35 45.42
N VAL A 277 -18.83 31.55 44.59
CA VAL A 277 -20.13 31.95 44.07
C VAL A 277 -21.26 31.56 45.04
N HIS A 278 -20.96 30.77 46.09
CA HIS A 278 -21.90 30.20 47.04
C HIS A 278 -23.05 29.41 46.40
N TYR A 279 -22.74 28.74 45.29
CA TYR A 279 -23.67 27.92 44.56
C TYR A 279 -24.02 26.67 45.39
N PRO A 280 -25.28 26.20 45.44
CA PRO A 280 -25.65 24.98 46.17
C PRO A 280 -24.75 23.81 45.80
N LEU A 281 -24.26 23.06 46.75
CA LEU A 281 -23.22 22.01 46.56
C LEU A 281 -23.58 21.02 45.45
N VAL A 282 -24.82 20.59 45.39
CA VAL A 282 -25.34 19.69 44.35
C VAL A 282 -25.30 20.36 42.98
N LYS A 283 -25.79 21.60 42.87
CA LYS A 283 -25.76 22.34 41.58
C LYS A 283 -24.35 22.62 41.14
N GLY A 284 -23.42 22.95 42.09
CA GLY A 284 -22.00 23.11 41.82
C GLY A 284 -21.35 21.85 41.31
N PHE A 285 -21.72 20.71 41.88
CA PHE A 285 -21.24 19.40 41.40
C PHE A 285 -21.73 19.07 39.99
N VAL A 286 -23.01 19.25 39.69
CA VAL A 286 -23.60 19.03 38.37
C VAL A 286 -22.99 19.97 37.35
N PHE A 287 -22.78 21.23 37.71
CA PHE A 287 -22.08 22.20 36.83
C PHE A 287 -20.66 21.75 36.48
N ALA A 288 -19.88 21.36 37.51
CA ALA A 288 -18.51 20.86 37.32
C ALA A 288 -18.49 19.61 36.44
N LEU A 289 -19.44 18.73 36.61
CA LEU A 289 -19.56 17.53 35.82
C LEU A 289 -19.87 17.84 34.36
N GLY A 290 -20.81 18.76 34.07
CA GLY A 290 -21.05 19.24 32.71
C GLY A 290 -19.78 19.76 32.07
N MET A 291 -18.98 20.49 32.82
CA MET A 291 -17.70 21.01 32.33
C MET A 291 -16.65 19.91 32.10
N ILE A 292 -16.61 18.86 32.91
CA ILE A 292 -15.74 17.72 32.67
C ILE A 292 -16.09 17.05 31.33
N VAL A 293 -17.38 16.82 31.10
CA VAL A 293 -17.88 16.20 29.86
C VAL A 293 -17.52 17.06 28.65
N ALA A 294 -17.80 18.36 28.71
CA ALA A 294 -17.53 19.30 27.62
C ALA A 294 -16.06 19.35 27.17
N PHE A 295 -15.10 19.01 28.04
CA PHE A 295 -13.68 19.01 27.67
C PHE A 295 -13.15 17.68 27.16
N ILE A 296 -13.87 16.59 27.24
CA ILE A 296 -13.42 15.27 26.82
C ILE A 296 -13.90 15.01 25.39
N PRO A 297 -12.97 14.85 24.41
CA PRO A 297 -13.35 14.64 23.02
C PRO A 297 -13.90 13.23 22.82
N GLU A 298 -15.20 13.08 22.90
CA GLU A 298 -15.89 11.83 22.66
C GLU A 298 -15.76 11.42 21.17
N GLY A 299 -15.67 10.13 20.92
CA GLY A 299 -15.59 9.59 19.56
C GLY A 299 -14.24 9.86 18.81
N LEU A 300 -13.18 10.33 19.47
CA LEU A 300 -11.89 10.63 18.85
C LEU A 300 -11.28 9.38 18.19
N GLU A 301 -11.13 8.29 18.94
CA GLU A 301 -10.50 7.06 18.47
C GLU A 301 -11.30 6.36 17.35
N PRO A 302 -12.61 6.15 17.48
CA PRO A 302 -13.43 5.59 16.41
C PRO A 302 -13.42 6.43 15.13
N THR A 303 -13.42 7.76 15.24
CA THR A 303 -13.41 8.66 14.08
C THR A 303 -12.08 8.59 13.33
N VAL A 304 -10.95 8.50 14.04
CA VAL A 304 -9.63 8.33 13.42
C VAL A 304 -9.57 6.99 12.69
N THR A 305 -10.02 5.91 13.32
CA THR A 305 -10.07 4.57 12.72
C THR A 305 -10.93 4.55 11.46
N LEU A 306 -12.10 5.18 11.50
CA LEU A 306 -12.98 5.28 10.34
C LEU A 306 -12.37 6.14 9.21
N SER A 307 -11.63 7.20 9.55
CA SER A 307 -10.89 8.03 8.59
C SER A 307 -9.79 7.23 7.89
N LEU A 308 -9.02 6.44 8.64
CA LEU A 308 -7.99 5.54 8.11
C LEU A 308 -8.61 4.47 7.20
N ALA A 309 -9.67 3.80 7.64
CA ALA A 309 -10.37 2.79 6.84
C ALA A 309 -10.90 3.37 5.52
N GLY A 310 -11.48 4.57 5.55
CA GLY A 310 -11.93 5.28 4.36
C GLY A 310 -10.79 5.63 3.39
N ALA A 311 -9.62 5.99 3.92
CA ALA A 311 -8.44 6.24 3.09
C ALA A 311 -7.91 4.97 2.43
N VAL A 312 -7.85 3.86 3.17
CA VAL A 312 -7.42 2.56 2.62
C VAL A 312 -8.34 2.12 1.48
N GLN A 313 -9.66 2.32 1.61
CA GLN A 313 -10.59 2.07 0.51
C GLN A 313 -10.31 2.94 -0.73
N ARG A 314 -9.96 4.22 -0.53
CA ARG A 314 -9.57 5.11 -1.66
C ARG A 314 -8.22 4.71 -2.27
N MET A 315 -7.25 4.26 -1.44
CA MET A 315 -5.96 3.74 -1.91
C MET A 315 -6.15 2.46 -2.72
N ALA A 316 -7.00 1.53 -2.25
CA ALA A 316 -7.31 0.29 -2.97
C ALA A 316 -7.92 0.56 -4.36
N LYS A 317 -8.84 1.54 -4.47
CA LYS A 317 -9.38 2.01 -5.76
C LYS A 317 -8.32 2.64 -6.68
N LYS A 318 -7.17 3.03 -6.13
CA LYS A 318 -6.01 3.57 -6.86
C LYS A 318 -4.87 2.55 -6.94
N HIS A 319 -5.20 1.28 -6.90
CA HIS A 319 -4.26 0.16 -7.05
C HIS A 319 -3.23 0.00 -5.93
N ALA A 320 -3.43 0.62 -4.77
CA ALA A 320 -2.56 0.47 -3.60
C ALA A 320 -3.34 -0.22 -2.47
N LEU A 321 -3.14 -1.52 -2.30
CA LEU A 321 -3.74 -2.30 -1.23
C LEU A 321 -2.87 -2.23 0.03
N ILE A 322 -3.42 -1.71 1.10
CA ILE A 322 -2.76 -1.59 2.40
C ILE A 322 -3.17 -2.77 3.29
N LYS A 323 -2.19 -3.45 3.89
CA LYS A 323 -2.44 -4.58 4.79
C LYS A 323 -2.75 -4.16 6.23
N ARG A 324 -2.18 -3.04 6.70
CA ARG A 324 -2.33 -2.54 8.07
C ARG A 324 -2.75 -1.08 8.06
N LEU A 325 -3.73 -0.71 8.85
CA LEU A 325 -4.21 0.68 8.95
C LEU A 325 -3.10 1.66 9.39
N SER A 326 -2.20 1.21 10.28
CA SER A 326 -1.05 1.99 10.73
C SER A 326 -0.09 2.41 9.62
N SER A 327 0.01 1.60 8.55
CA SER A 327 0.89 1.88 7.42
C SER A 327 0.45 3.11 6.62
N VAL A 328 -0.83 3.50 6.69
CA VAL A 328 -1.36 4.72 6.03
C VAL A 328 -0.70 5.99 6.58
N GLU A 329 -0.54 6.06 7.89
CA GLU A 329 0.11 7.19 8.55
C GLU A 329 1.58 7.28 8.19
N THR A 330 2.29 6.16 8.31
CA THR A 330 3.72 6.06 7.99
C THR A 330 3.99 6.41 6.53
N LEU A 331 3.13 5.93 5.63
CA LEU A 331 3.19 6.23 4.20
C LEU A 331 3.07 7.74 3.94
N GLY A 332 2.14 8.42 4.62
CA GLY A 332 1.99 9.88 4.53
C GLY A 332 3.22 10.67 4.98
N SER A 333 4.07 10.07 5.82
CA SER A 333 5.30 10.65 6.36
C SER A 333 6.56 10.28 5.55
N THR A 334 6.42 9.45 4.51
CA THR A 334 7.53 8.96 3.68
C THR A 334 8.37 10.12 3.16
N SER A 335 9.68 10.04 3.38
CA SER A 335 10.67 11.02 2.96
C SER A 335 11.66 10.48 1.93
N VAL A 336 11.83 9.15 1.88
CA VAL A 336 12.67 8.46 0.90
C VAL A 336 11.92 7.25 0.35
N ILE A 337 12.01 7.03 -0.97
CA ILE A 337 11.56 5.82 -1.62
C ILE A 337 12.80 5.13 -2.21
N CYS A 338 13.15 3.95 -1.71
CA CYS A 338 14.13 3.05 -2.31
C CYS A 338 13.39 2.14 -3.30
N SER A 339 13.53 2.41 -4.59
CA SER A 339 12.79 1.69 -5.62
C SER A 339 13.69 0.75 -6.40
N ASP A 340 13.24 -0.50 -6.57
CA ASP A 340 13.83 -1.34 -7.60
C ASP A 340 13.51 -0.77 -8.99
N LYS A 341 14.33 -1.13 -9.98
CA LYS A 341 14.17 -0.71 -11.37
C LYS A 341 13.12 -1.58 -12.07
N THR A 342 13.39 -2.90 -12.08
CA THR A 342 12.69 -3.88 -12.92
C THR A 342 11.26 -4.09 -12.40
N GLY A 343 10.29 -4.10 -13.32
CA GLY A 343 8.88 -4.30 -12.96
C GLY A 343 8.19 -3.14 -12.22
N THR A 344 8.96 -2.27 -11.53
CA THR A 344 8.44 -1.12 -10.75
C THR A 344 8.54 0.19 -11.54
N LEU A 345 9.76 0.62 -11.86
CA LEU A 345 10.02 1.84 -12.65
C LEU A 345 9.92 1.58 -14.15
N THR A 346 10.17 0.34 -14.54
CA THR A 346 10.08 -0.14 -15.92
C THR A 346 8.92 -1.13 -16.06
N LYS A 347 8.59 -1.48 -17.30
CA LYS A 347 7.45 -2.37 -17.61
C LYS A 347 7.75 -3.85 -17.38
N ASN A 348 9.02 -4.23 -17.24
CA ASN A 348 9.51 -5.60 -17.31
C ASN A 348 9.15 -6.28 -18.65
N GLU A 349 9.16 -5.51 -19.74
CA GLU A 349 8.83 -5.95 -21.09
C GLU A 349 10.00 -5.58 -22.00
N MET A 350 10.98 -6.47 -22.14
CA MET A 350 12.11 -6.21 -23.05
C MET A 350 11.60 -5.86 -24.44
N THR A 351 12.17 -4.81 -25.02
CA THR A 351 11.73 -4.28 -26.31
C THR A 351 12.93 -3.94 -27.16
N VAL A 352 12.99 -4.48 -28.38
CA VAL A 352 13.99 -4.07 -29.38
C VAL A 352 13.68 -2.64 -29.85
N LYS A 353 14.64 -1.75 -29.67
CA LYS A 353 14.55 -0.33 -30.07
C LYS A 353 15.29 -0.05 -31.37
N GLU A 354 16.39 -0.76 -31.61
CA GLU A 354 17.16 -0.61 -32.84
C GLU A 354 17.71 -1.95 -33.32
N LEU A 355 17.85 -2.07 -34.63
CA LEU A 355 18.61 -3.11 -35.32
C LEU A 355 19.74 -2.41 -36.04
N TRP A 356 20.98 -2.83 -35.79
CA TRP A 356 22.15 -2.25 -36.40
C TRP A 356 22.85 -3.28 -37.28
N THR A 357 23.15 -2.87 -38.52
CA THR A 357 23.95 -3.63 -39.48
C THR A 357 25.14 -2.78 -39.91
N LEU A 358 26.13 -3.37 -40.60
CA LEU A 358 27.25 -2.60 -41.13
C LEU A 358 26.80 -1.55 -42.16
N GLU A 359 25.64 -1.79 -42.80
CA GLU A 359 25.06 -0.90 -43.79
C GLU A 359 24.35 0.29 -43.10
N LYS A 360 23.44 -0.01 -42.16
CA LYS A 360 22.48 0.97 -41.65
C LYS A 360 22.02 0.63 -40.25
N SER A 361 21.39 1.63 -39.62
CA SER A 361 20.67 1.48 -38.38
C SER A 361 19.18 1.63 -38.64
N TYR A 362 18.36 0.75 -38.03
CA TYR A 362 16.92 0.72 -38.18
C TYR A 362 16.24 0.92 -36.81
N HIS A 363 15.41 1.97 -36.73
CA HIS A 363 14.67 2.23 -35.52
C HIS A 363 13.39 1.37 -35.46
N VAL A 364 13.11 0.75 -34.29
CA VAL A 364 11.92 -0.08 -34.06
C VAL A 364 10.94 0.65 -33.16
N SER A 365 9.77 0.97 -33.69
CA SER A 365 8.69 1.64 -32.96
C SER A 365 7.79 0.64 -32.24
N GLY A 366 7.04 1.13 -31.24
CA GLY A 366 6.16 0.33 -30.38
C GLY A 366 6.93 -0.32 -29.21
N GLU A 367 6.23 -0.60 -28.14
CA GLU A 367 6.79 -1.10 -26.89
C GLU A 367 6.07 -2.38 -26.45
N GLY A 368 6.79 -3.20 -25.65
CA GLY A 368 6.30 -4.45 -25.11
C GLY A 368 6.09 -5.56 -26.14
N TYR A 369 5.30 -6.56 -25.75
CA TYR A 369 5.10 -7.78 -26.55
C TYR A 369 3.98 -7.66 -27.60
N ALA A 370 3.27 -6.55 -27.63
CA ALA A 370 2.29 -6.31 -28.70
C ALA A 370 2.99 -6.15 -30.05
N VAL A 371 2.55 -6.89 -31.06
CA VAL A 371 3.07 -6.84 -32.44
C VAL A 371 2.62 -5.54 -33.14
N ARG A 372 2.57 -4.42 -32.42
CA ARG A 372 2.22 -3.09 -32.93
C ARG A 372 3.50 -2.26 -33.09
N GLY A 373 3.63 -1.62 -34.25
CA GLY A 373 4.82 -0.82 -34.57
C GLY A 373 5.43 -1.26 -35.88
N HIS A 374 6.55 -0.61 -36.25
CA HIS A 374 7.21 -0.79 -37.52
C HIS A 374 8.72 -0.64 -37.37
N ILE A 375 9.47 -1.33 -38.25
CA ILE A 375 10.90 -1.08 -38.44
C ILE A 375 11.03 0.06 -39.43
N LYS A 376 11.88 1.06 -39.13
CA LYS A 376 12.01 2.29 -39.87
C LYS A 376 13.48 2.58 -40.21
N GLU A 377 13.73 3.03 -41.44
CA GLU A 377 14.93 3.71 -41.86
C GLU A 377 14.63 5.21 -42.03
N GLY A 378 14.97 6.03 -41.06
CA GLY A 378 14.48 7.41 -41.00
C GLY A 378 12.93 7.48 -41.02
N PRO A 379 12.31 8.18 -41.95
CA PRO A 379 10.86 8.25 -42.08
C PRO A 379 10.24 7.02 -42.78
N LYS A 380 11.03 6.18 -43.49
CA LYS A 380 10.53 5.06 -44.31
C LYS A 380 10.35 3.79 -43.49
N HIS A 381 9.21 3.10 -43.68
CA HIS A 381 8.99 1.76 -43.15
C HIS A 381 9.75 0.73 -44.02
N VAL A 382 10.41 -0.21 -43.35
CA VAL A 382 11.21 -1.27 -43.98
C VAL A 382 10.73 -2.62 -43.47
N PHE A 383 10.61 -3.60 -44.36
CA PHE A 383 10.22 -4.96 -44.03
C PHE A 383 11.35 -5.95 -44.34
N ALA A 384 11.27 -7.15 -43.78
CA ALA A 384 12.25 -8.20 -44.02
C ALA A 384 12.50 -8.48 -45.55
N LYS A 385 11.41 -8.46 -46.33
CA LYS A 385 11.50 -8.67 -47.79
C LYS A 385 12.24 -7.59 -48.59
N ASP A 386 12.42 -6.41 -47.99
CA ASP A 386 13.00 -5.23 -48.68
C ASP A 386 14.53 -5.16 -48.56
N ASN A 387 15.14 -5.94 -47.63
CA ASN A 387 16.56 -5.95 -47.40
C ASN A 387 17.02 -7.31 -46.84
N ASP A 388 17.91 -7.99 -47.59
CA ASP A 388 18.39 -9.34 -47.29
C ASP A 388 19.16 -9.40 -45.96
N THR A 389 20.00 -8.37 -45.68
CA THR A 389 20.77 -8.33 -44.44
C THR A 389 19.83 -8.16 -43.23
N LEU A 390 18.84 -7.27 -43.35
CA LEU A 390 17.81 -7.10 -42.29
C LEU A 390 16.99 -8.38 -42.08
N LYS A 391 16.62 -9.07 -43.17
CA LYS A 391 15.92 -10.36 -43.12
C LYS A 391 16.70 -11.38 -42.31
N GLU A 392 18.00 -11.54 -42.59
CA GLU A 392 18.85 -12.49 -41.89
C GLU A 392 19.07 -12.16 -40.40
N VAL A 393 19.15 -10.85 -40.05
CA VAL A 393 19.20 -10.45 -38.64
C VAL A 393 17.90 -10.84 -37.91
N LEU A 394 16.73 -10.60 -38.54
CA LEU A 394 15.42 -10.94 -37.93
C LEU A 394 15.27 -12.44 -37.81
N LEU A 395 15.59 -13.23 -38.82
CA LEU A 395 15.53 -14.69 -38.81
C LEU A 395 16.51 -15.28 -37.79
N GLY A 396 17.76 -14.80 -37.77
CA GLY A 396 18.78 -15.27 -36.87
C GLY A 396 18.45 -15.00 -35.39
N GLY A 397 17.90 -13.82 -35.09
CA GLY A 397 17.40 -13.50 -33.76
C GLY A 397 16.24 -14.40 -33.34
N PHE A 398 15.29 -14.63 -34.25
CA PHE A 398 14.10 -15.46 -34.01
C PHE A 398 14.42 -16.95 -33.91
N PHE A 399 15.24 -17.52 -34.79
CA PHE A 399 15.54 -18.95 -34.77
C PHE A 399 16.39 -19.36 -33.55
N ALA A 400 17.35 -18.53 -33.16
CA ALA A 400 18.13 -18.74 -31.96
C ALA A 400 17.37 -18.31 -30.70
N ASP A 401 16.08 -18.74 -30.56
CA ASP A 401 15.18 -18.27 -29.52
C ASP A 401 14.31 -19.43 -29.00
N ASN A 402 14.16 -19.53 -27.68
CA ASN A 402 13.30 -20.51 -27.01
C ASN A 402 11.99 -19.93 -26.52
N ALA A 403 11.86 -18.60 -26.46
CA ALA A 403 10.63 -17.94 -26.05
C ALA A 403 9.59 -17.94 -27.16
N ARG A 404 8.33 -17.84 -26.78
CA ARG A 404 7.17 -17.72 -27.67
C ARG A 404 6.19 -16.70 -27.15
N ILE A 405 5.51 -16.03 -28.08
CA ILE A 405 4.47 -15.05 -27.76
C ILE A 405 3.11 -15.67 -27.92
N GLN A 406 2.28 -15.55 -26.90
CA GLN A 406 0.86 -15.86 -26.97
C GLN A 406 0.02 -14.60 -27.22
N ALA A 407 -0.80 -14.65 -28.24
CA ALA A 407 -1.75 -13.57 -28.54
C ALA A 407 -2.85 -13.51 -27.45
N PRO A 408 -3.45 -12.33 -27.24
CA PRO A 408 -4.58 -12.18 -26.34
C PRO A 408 -5.70 -13.17 -26.62
N ASP A 409 -6.26 -13.77 -25.58
CA ASP A 409 -7.41 -14.67 -25.64
C ASP A 409 -8.54 -14.17 -24.72
N LYS A 410 -9.61 -14.97 -24.56
CA LYS A 410 -10.75 -14.65 -23.67
C LYS A 410 -10.38 -14.55 -22.20
N LYS A 411 -9.27 -15.19 -21.78
CA LYS A 411 -8.78 -15.20 -20.40
C LYS A 411 -7.72 -14.11 -20.18
N HIS A 412 -6.94 -13.80 -21.23
CA HIS A 412 -5.79 -12.89 -21.16
C HIS A 412 -5.95 -11.75 -22.17
N VAL A 413 -6.17 -10.56 -21.67
CA VAL A 413 -6.41 -9.34 -22.49
C VAL A 413 -5.11 -8.81 -23.12
N ARG A 414 -3.93 -9.24 -22.66
CA ARG A 414 -2.62 -8.79 -23.14
C ARG A 414 -1.84 -9.97 -23.72
N TYR A 415 -0.88 -9.65 -24.60
CA TYR A 415 0.13 -10.61 -25.04
C TYR A 415 0.88 -11.15 -23.84
N GLN A 416 1.08 -12.47 -23.81
CA GLN A 416 1.90 -13.16 -22.82
C GLN A 416 3.14 -13.74 -23.49
N ILE A 417 4.14 -14.02 -22.69
CA ILE A 417 5.35 -14.70 -23.15
C ILE A 417 5.50 -16.03 -22.44
N LEU A 418 6.05 -16.98 -23.16
CA LEU A 418 6.54 -18.24 -22.64
C LEU A 418 8.05 -18.27 -22.87
N GLY A 419 8.84 -18.22 -21.80
CA GLY A 419 10.31 -18.18 -21.85
C GLY A 419 10.90 -16.81 -21.45
N ASP A 420 12.17 -16.59 -21.77
CA ASP A 420 12.93 -15.40 -21.35
C ASP A 420 12.45 -14.11 -22.04
N PRO A 421 12.25 -13.00 -21.33
CA PRO A 421 11.86 -11.70 -21.89
C PRO A 421 12.82 -11.16 -22.97
N THR A 422 14.11 -11.43 -22.84
CA THR A 422 15.13 -11.01 -23.80
C THR A 422 14.98 -11.74 -25.12
N GLU A 423 14.54 -13.00 -25.07
CA GLU A 423 14.29 -13.82 -26.23
C GLU A 423 12.96 -13.44 -26.88
N ALA A 424 11.89 -13.32 -26.11
CA ALA A 424 10.57 -12.98 -26.60
C ALA A 424 10.53 -11.68 -27.45
N CYS A 425 11.33 -10.67 -27.12
CA CYS A 425 11.38 -9.44 -27.88
C CYS A 425 11.97 -9.62 -29.30
N LEU A 426 12.75 -10.69 -29.54
CA LEU A 426 13.30 -11.02 -30.86
C LEU A 426 12.20 -11.59 -31.77
N GLU A 427 11.28 -12.42 -31.26
CA GLU A 427 10.09 -12.83 -32.00
C GLU A 427 9.20 -11.62 -32.31
N VAL A 428 9.00 -10.70 -31.36
CA VAL A 428 8.20 -9.48 -31.59
C VAL A 428 8.77 -8.67 -32.76
N VAL A 429 10.08 -8.43 -32.79
CA VAL A 429 10.68 -7.63 -33.85
C VAL A 429 10.67 -8.34 -35.20
N ALA A 430 10.81 -9.67 -35.25
CA ALA A 430 10.63 -10.46 -36.46
C ALA A 430 9.21 -10.28 -37.05
N ARG A 431 8.18 -10.41 -36.22
CA ARG A 431 6.77 -10.16 -36.62
C ARG A 431 6.54 -8.69 -37.03
N LYS A 432 7.16 -7.70 -36.39
CA LYS A 432 7.12 -6.28 -36.84
C LYS A 432 7.76 -6.11 -38.22
N GLY A 433 8.79 -6.89 -38.53
CA GLY A 433 9.45 -6.97 -39.82
C GLY A 433 8.63 -7.74 -40.89
N LYS A 434 7.43 -8.25 -40.53
CA LYS A 434 6.56 -9.10 -41.37
C LYS A 434 7.18 -10.44 -41.74
N VAL A 435 7.96 -11.03 -40.88
CA VAL A 435 8.35 -12.44 -40.96
C VAL A 435 7.14 -13.28 -40.55
N ASP A 436 6.80 -14.28 -41.35
CA ASP A 436 5.76 -15.27 -41.03
C ASP A 436 6.37 -16.37 -40.16
N VAL A 437 6.35 -16.09 -38.85
CA VAL A 437 6.96 -16.92 -37.81
C VAL A 437 6.42 -18.36 -37.81
N GLU A 438 5.12 -18.53 -38.04
CA GLU A 438 4.48 -19.83 -38.08
C GLU A 438 4.91 -20.66 -39.29
N ALA A 439 4.99 -20.01 -40.46
CA ALA A 439 5.48 -20.66 -41.68
C ALA A 439 6.96 -21.03 -41.55
N GLU A 440 7.79 -20.13 -40.98
CA GLU A 440 9.23 -20.38 -40.80
C GLU A 440 9.50 -21.56 -39.85
N LEU A 441 8.77 -21.65 -38.72
CA LEU A 441 8.89 -22.80 -37.80
C LEU A 441 8.47 -24.12 -38.41
N LYS A 442 7.47 -24.09 -39.28
CA LYS A 442 6.97 -25.31 -39.95
C LYS A 442 7.90 -25.78 -41.06
N ASN A 443 8.42 -24.83 -41.84
CA ASN A 443 9.24 -25.16 -43.02
C ASN A 443 10.70 -25.46 -42.66
N THR A 444 11.21 -24.86 -41.56
CA THR A 444 12.60 -24.97 -41.16
C THR A 444 12.69 -25.39 -39.68
N PRO A 445 12.31 -26.64 -39.35
CA PRO A 445 12.33 -27.11 -37.99
C PRO A 445 13.73 -27.19 -37.40
N ARG A 446 13.83 -26.93 -36.12
CA ARG A 446 15.07 -27.02 -35.31
C ARG A 446 15.46 -28.51 -35.22
N VAL A 447 16.70 -28.85 -35.53
CA VAL A 447 17.25 -30.19 -35.43
C VAL A 447 18.21 -30.38 -34.26
N LYS A 448 18.95 -29.31 -33.84
CA LYS A 448 19.80 -29.35 -32.66
C LYS A 448 19.94 -27.94 -32.05
N GLU A 449 20.10 -27.92 -30.73
CA GLU A 449 20.35 -26.73 -29.96
C GLU A 449 21.63 -26.90 -29.15
N LEU A 450 22.46 -25.85 -29.15
CA LEU A 450 23.52 -25.61 -28.20
C LEU A 450 23.04 -24.52 -27.25
N PRO A 451 22.51 -24.87 -26.06
CA PRO A 451 21.82 -23.94 -25.18
C PRO A 451 22.72 -22.78 -24.73
N PHE A 452 22.10 -21.71 -24.25
CA PHE A 452 22.84 -20.60 -23.66
C PHE A 452 23.69 -21.08 -22.48
N ASP A 453 24.95 -20.66 -22.45
CA ASP A 453 25.87 -20.88 -21.35
C ASP A 453 26.53 -19.59 -20.91
N SER A 454 26.56 -19.32 -19.60
CA SER A 454 27.05 -18.07 -19.02
C SER A 454 28.56 -17.88 -19.17
N SER A 455 29.33 -18.96 -19.37
CA SER A 455 30.78 -18.86 -19.58
C SER A 455 31.12 -18.40 -21.00
N ARG A 456 30.46 -18.94 -22.02
CA ARG A 456 30.62 -18.57 -23.42
C ARG A 456 29.70 -17.43 -23.89
N LYS A 457 28.63 -17.14 -23.14
CA LYS A 457 27.67 -16.05 -23.37
C LYS A 457 26.99 -16.04 -24.73
N MET A 458 26.75 -17.20 -25.28
CA MET A 458 26.05 -17.35 -26.56
C MET A 458 25.22 -18.63 -26.61
N MET A 459 24.32 -18.68 -27.58
CA MET A 459 23.41 -19.80 -27.86
C MET A 459 23.40 -20.00 -29.37
N THR A 460 23.37 -21.26 -29.81
CA THR A 460 23.35 -21.62 -31.22
C THR A 460 22.25 -22.64 -31.51
N VAL A 461 21.56 -22.47 -32.62
CA VAL A 461 20.53 -23.38 -33.11
C VAL A 461 20.86 -23.84 -34.52
N ILE A 462 20.75 -25.13 -34.77
CA ILE A 462 20.89 -25.76 -36.07
C ILE A 462 19.50 -26.15 -36.54
N GLN A 463 19.21 -25.84 -37.80
CA GLN A 463 17.93 -26.10 -38.43
C GLN A 463 18.04 -27.05 -39.63
N SER A 464 16.93 -27.71 -39.96
CA SER A 464 16.89 -28.49 -41.20
C SER A 464 17.00 -27.55 -42.40
N SER A 465 17.87 -27.84 -43.33
CA SER A 465 18.05 -27.04 -44.57
C SER A 465 17.02 -27.49 -45.60
N ASP A 466 16.12 -26.58 -45.96
CA ASP A 466 15.23 -26.74 -47.13
C ASP A 466 15.76 -26.02 -48.37
N GLY A 467 16.94 -25.40 -48.25
CA GLY A 467 17.53 -24.59 -49.32
C GLY A 467 16.92 -23.24 -49.54
N THR A 468 15.91 -22.83 -48.74
CA THR A 468 15.26 -21.52 -48.87
C THR A 468 15.96 -20.42 -48.06
N HIS A 469 16.69 -20.81 -47.00
CA HIS A 469 17.45 -19.91 -46.15
C HIS A 469 18.94 -19.88 -46.53
N ARG A 470 19.54 -18.72 -46.32
CA ARG A 470 20.97 -18.50 -46.59
C ARG A 470 21.86 -19.30 -45.61
N PHE A 471 21.41 -19.44 -44.35
CA PHE A 471 22.13 -20.15 -43.31
C PHE A 471 21.27 -21.26 -42.71
N ASN A 472 21.91 -22.36 -42.31
CA ASN A 472 21.24 -23.46 -41.56
C ASN A 472 21.58 -23.45 -40.06
N THR A 473 22.39 -22.49 -39.62
CA THR A 473 22.79 -22.34 -38.21
C THR A 473 22.80 -20.87 -37.85
N TYR A 474 22.16 -20.55 -36.72
CA TYR A 474 22.12 -19.20 -36.21
C TYR A 474 22.61 -19.15 -34.76
N THR A 475 23.44 -18.15 -34.48
CA THR A 475 24.03 -17.91 -33.16
C THR A 475 23.67 -16.51 -32.68
N LYS A 476 23.23 -16.38 -31.44
CA LYS A 476 23.09 -15.10 -30.77
C LYS A 476 23.87 -15.07 -29.46
N GLY A 477 24.39 -13.92 -29.09
CA GLY A 477 25.15 -13.79 -27.84
C GLY A 477 25.70 -12.42 -27.56
N ALA A 478 26.56 -12.34 -26.54
CA ALA A 478 27.27 -11.10 -26.21
C ALA A 478 28.16 -10.67 -27.40
N PRO A 479 28.10 -9.39 -27.82
CA PRO A 479 28.78 -8.92 -29.04
C PRO A 479 30.27 -9.26 -29.11
N ASN A 480 31.00 -9.08 -28.02
CA ASN A 480 32.43 -9.44 -27.97
C ASN A 480 32.66 -10.94 -28.24
N CYS A 481 31.86 -11.82 -27.62
CA CYS A 481 32.05 -13.27 -27.79
C CYS A 481 31.68 -13.75 -29.20
N VAL A 482 30.57 -13.25 -29.77
CA VAL A 482 30.12 -13.61 -31.09
C VAL A 482 31.07 -13.07 -32.19
N VAL A 483 31.45 -11.78 -32.08
CA VAL A 483 32.33 -11.12 -33.09
C VAL A 483 33.72 -11.75 -33.13
N ASP A 484 34.23 -12.22 -31.99
CA ASP A 484 35.53 -12.93 -31.97
C ASP A 484 35.50 -14.22 -32.77
N LYS A 485 34.35 -14.92 -32.83
CA LYS A 485 34.13 -16.14 -33.60
C LYS A 485 33.78 -15.90 -35.07
N CYS A 486 33.57 -14.65 -35.47
CA CYS A 486 33.27 -14.29 -36.87
C CYS A 486 34.54 -14.15 -37.74
N THR A 487 34.48 -14.80 -38.88
CA THR A 487 35.49 -14.68 -39.96
C THR A 487 34.97 -13.89 -41.17
N SER A 488 33.65 -13.68 -41.23
CA SER A 488 32.98 -12.93 -42.29
C SER A 488 31.81 -12.09 -41.74
N TYR A 489 31.26 -11.21 -42.58
CA TYR A 489 30.09 -10.40 -42.31
C TYR A 489 29.19 -10.30 -43.53
N LEU A 490 27.91 -10.08 -43.31
CA LEU A 490 26.93 -9.91 -44.41
C LEU A 490 26.71 -8.40 -44.64
N GLU A 491 26.88 -7.98 -45.92
CA GLU A 491 26.63 -6.59 -46.34
C GLU A 491 26.02 -6.59 -47.73
N HIS A 492 24.93 -5.91 -47.96
CA HIS A 492 24.14 -5.87 -49.19
C HIS A 492 23.84 -7.26 -49.80
N GLY A 493 23.58 -8.24 -48.93
CA GLY A 493 23.33 -9.61 -49.34
C GLY A 493 24.61 -10.39 -49.77
N GLU A 494 25.79 -9.84 -49.62
CA GLU A 494 27.08 -10.50 -49.93
C GLU A 494 27.85 -10.83 -48.66
N ILE A 495 28.45 -12.01 -48.61
CA ILE A 495 29.34 -12.42 -47.51
C ILE A 495 30.76 -11.93 -47.82
N LYS A 496 31.30 -11.09 -46.96
CA LYS A 496 32.66 -10.51 -47.08
C LYS A 496 33.55 -10.92 -45.89
N PRO A 497 34.85 -11.09 -46.07
CA PRO A 497 35.77 -11.40 -45.02
C PRO A 497 35.84 -10.25 -44.01
N ILE A 498 35.78 -10.56 -42.71
CA ILE A 498 35.82 -9.57 -41.63
C ILE A 498 37.25 -9.17 -41.32
N THR A 499 37.53 -7.88 -41.27
CA THR A 499 38.84 -7.30 -40.88
C THR A 499 38.78 -6.81 -39.43
N GLN A 500 39.95 -6.56 -38.83
CA GLN A 500 40.00 -5.99 -37.48
C GLN A 500 39.30 -4.61 -37.42
N GLU A 501 39.44 -3.80 -38.46
CA GLU A 501 38.75 -2.50 -38.55
C GLU A 501 37.22 -2.65 -38.49
N ILE A 502 36.68 -3.66 -39.15
CA ILE A 502 35.24 -3.97 -39.12
C ILE A 502 34.83 -4.47 -37.73
N LYS A 503 35.62 -5.35 -37.08
CA LYS A 503 35.37 -5.76 -35.70
C LYS A 503 35.36 -4.56 -34.76
N ASP A 504 36.31 -3.66 -34.90
CA ASP A 504 36.38 -2.44 -34.10
C ASP A 504 35.20 -1.49 -34.37
N LYS A 505 34.68 -1.43 -35.60
CA LYS A 505 33.47 -0.68 -35.95
C LYS A 505 32.24 -1.26 -35.27
N ILE A 506 32.07 -2.58 -35.25
CA ILE A 506 30.98 -3.27 -34.56
C ILE A 506 31.06 -3.02 -33.06
N MET A 507 32.26 -3.15 -32.47
CA MET A 507 32.42 -2.93 -31.05
C MET A 507 32.21 -1.48 -30.62
N ARG A 508 32.61 -0.50 -31.44
CA ARG A 508 32.29 0.92 -31.22
C ARG A 508 30.79 1.18 -31.24
N ALA A 509 30.02 0.54 -32.13
CA ALA A 509 28.58 0.63 -32.16
C ALA A 509 27.97 0.02 -30.88
N ASN A 510 28.41 -1.19 -30.49
CA ASN A 510 28.01 -1.82 -29.23
C ASN A 510 28.25 -0.91 -28.02
N ASP A 511 29.48 -0.34 -27.91
CA ASP A 511 29.86 0.52 -26.79
C ASP A 511 29.06 1.82 -26.73
N GLY A 512 28.70 2.35 -27.91
CA GLY A 512 27.78 3.49 -28.00
C GLY A 512 26.41 3.17 -27.36
N TYR A 513 25.79 2.10 -27.80
CA TYR A 513 24.50 1.67 -27.24
C TYR A 513 24.59 1.29 -25.77
N ALA A 514 25.66 0.60 -25.36
CA ALA A 514 25.88 0.23 -23.97
C ALA A 514 26.03 1.46 -23.05
N LYS A 515 26.69 2.56 -23.54
CA LYS A 515 26.78 3.84 -22.82
C LYS A 515 25.39 4.48 -22.57
N ASP A 516 24.48 4.28 -23.54
CA ASP A 516 23.08 4.74 -23.40
C ASP A 516 22.23 3.80 -22.55
N GLY A 517 22.83 2.75 -21.98
CA GLY A 517 22.16 1.81 -21.08
C GLY A 517 21.30 0.76 -21.79
N LEU A 518 21.51 0.58 -23.10
CA LEU A 518 20.80 -0.40 -23.89
C LEU A 518 21.52 -1.75 -23.84
N ARG A 519 20.77 -2.83 -23.85
CA ARG A 519 21.29 -4.19 -23.96
C ARG A 519 21.47 -4.54 -25.44
N VAL A 520 22.63 -5.08 -25.77
CA VAL A 520 22.98 -5.43 -27.16
C VAL A 520 23.27 -6.93 -27.27
N LEU A 521 22.68 -7.58 -28.26
CA LEU A 521 23.03 -8.94 -28.65
C LEU A 521 23.50 -8.91 -30.10
N ALA A 522 24.57 -9.65 -30.38
CA ALA A 522 25.02 -9.90 -31.73
C ALA A 522 24.31 -11.15 -32.29
N VAL A 523 24.01 -11.10 -33.56
CA VAL A 523 23.43 -12.19 -34.34
C VAL A 523 24.40 -12.57 -35.45
N ALA A 524 24.64 -13.87 -35.59
CA ALA A 524 25.51 -14.43 -36.62
C ALA A 524 24.91 -15.66 -37.26
N GLY A 525 25.28 -16.00 -38.46
CA GLY A 525 24.85 -17.18 -39.17
C GLY A 525 26.03 -18.00 -39.72
N ARG A 526 25.80 -19.27 -40.01
CA ARG A 526 26.76 -20.17 -40.62
C ARG A 526 26.06 -21.25 -41.42
N ASN A 527 26.68 -21.74 -42.49
CA ASN A 527 26.31 -22.95 -43.15
C ASN A 527 27.24 -24.10 -42.72
N LEU A 528 26.66 -25.09 -42.06
CA LEU A 528 27.32 -26.37 -41.80
C LEU A 528 27.32 -27.22 -43.07
N ASP A 529 28.36 -27.95 -43.29
CA ASP A 529 28.46 -28.85 -44.43
C ASP A 529 27.51 -30.05 -44.27
N GLN A 530 27.25 -30.71 -45.40
CA GLN A 530 26.33 -31.85 -45.43
C GLN A 530 26.78 -33.04 -44.57
N LYS A 531 28.09 -33.14 -44.30
CA LYS A 531 28.62 -34.20 -43.44
C LYS A 531 28.24 -33.97 -41.98
N MET A 532 28.36 -32.71 -41.50
CA MET A 532 27.93 -32.31 -40.16
C MET A 532 26.42 -32.42 -40.03
N MET A 533 25.63 -31.99 -40.99
CA MET A 533 24.17 -32.09 -41.00
C MET A 533 23.68 -33.54 -40.92
N ASN A 534 24.41 -34.46 -41.59
CA ASN A 534 24.07 -35.90 -41.54
C ASN A 534 24.52 -36.63 -40.25
N ASN A 535 25.46 -35.98 -39.50
CA ASN A 535 25.94 -36.52 -38.22
C ASN A 535 25.93 -35.43 -37.16
N LEU A 536 24.76 -35.15 -36.61
CA LEU A 536 24.56 -34.09 -35.64
C LEU A 536 25.27 -34.37 -34.29
N ASP A 537 25.69 -35.59 -34.02
CA ASP A 537 26.49 -35.90 -32.81
C ASP A 537 27.87 -35.27 -32.90
N SER A 538 28.43 -35.09 -34.13
CA SER A 538 29.68 -34.40 -34.34
C SER A 538 29.56 -32.86 -34.25
N ALA A 539 28.36 -32.32 -34.21
CA ALA A 539 28.11 -30.87 -34.11
C ALA A 539 28.25 -30.44 -32.64
N THR A 540 29.49 -30.29 -32.18
CA THR A 540 29.83 -29.81 -30.85
C THR A 540 29.97 -28.25 -30.84
N ILE A 541 30.09 -27.67 -29.66
CA ILE A 541 30.29 -26.22 -29.48
C ILE A 541 31.53 -25.76 -30.27
N GLU A 542 32.61 -26.50 -30.16
CA GLU A 542 33.89 -26.17 -30.79
C GLU A 542 33.84 -26.23 -32.32
N THR A 543 33.00 -27.11 -32.87
CA THR A 543 32.91 -27.28 -34.33
C THR A 543 31.84 -26.39 -34.95
N VAL A 544 30.81 -25.97 -34.22
CA VAL A 544 29.68 -25.18 -34.75
C VAL A 544 29.87 -23.68 -34.53
N GLU A 545 30.35 -23.28 -33.35
CA GLU A 545 30.50 -21.86 -32.99
C GLU A 545 31.85 -21.27 -33.44
N GLU A 546 32.28 -21.61 -34.65
CA GLU A 546 33.47 -21.07 -35.32
C GLU A 546 33.13 -20.68 -36.75
N ASN A 547 33.97 -19.81 -37.35
CA ASN A 547 33.80 -19.32 -38.71
C ASN A 547 32.40 -18.75 -38.98
N LEU A 548 31.88 -17.99 -38.02
CA LEU A 548 30.58 -17.38 -38.12
C LEU A 548 30.59 -16.18 -39.10
N THR A 549 29.47 -15.88 -39.68
CA THR A 549 29.19 -14.69 -40.46
C THR A 549 28.37 -13.70 -39.60
N PHE A 550 28.94 -12.54 -39.31
CA PHE A 550 28.24 -11.52 -38.56
C PHE A 550 27.09 -10.93 -39.38
N LEU A 551 25.86 -10.89 -38.81
CA LEU A 551 24.67 -10.37 -39.48
C LEU A 551 24.31 -8.97 -38.97
N GLY A 552 24.31 -8.74 -37.66
CA GLY A 552 23.94 -7.47 -37.06
C GLY A 552 23.87 -7.50 -35.54
N LEU A 553 23.50 -6.35 -34.98
CA LEU A 553 23.22 -6.19 -33.55
C LEU A 553 21.73 -5.93 -33.36
N THR A 554 21.15 -6.57 -32.34
CA THR A 554 19.81 -6.26 -31.84
C THR A 554 19.95 -5.48 -30.53
N VAL A 555 19.41 -4.28 -30.51
CA VAL A 555 19.55 -3.33 -29.42
C VAL A 555 18.22 -3.20 -28.70
N MET A 556 18.19 -3.49 -27.41
CA MET A 556 16.97 -3.61 -26.64
C MET A 556 17.07 -2.96 -25.27
N MET A 557 15.92 -2.64 -24.71
CA MET A 557 15.78 -2.15 -23.35
C MET A 557 14.45 -2.56 -22.75
N ASP A 558 14.36 -2.58 -21.42
CA ASP A 558 13.12 -2.59 -20.67
C ASP A 558 12.64 -1.14 -20.53
N PRO A 559 11.57 -0.73 -21.21
CA PRO A 559 11.18 0.67 -21.28
C PRO A 559 10.61 1.16 -19.94
N PRO A 560 10.93 2.40 -19.53
CA PRO A 560 10.32 3.02 -18.37
C PRO A 560 8.80 3.18 -18.57
N ARG A 561 8.03 3.08 -17.50
CA ARG A 561 6.59 3.36 -17.54
C ARG A 561 6.37 4.86 -17.76
N ALA A 562 5.43 5.22 -18.62
CA ALA A 562 5.18 6.61 -19.00
C ALA A 562 4.79 7.51 -17.81
N GLU A 563 4.09 6.94 -16.82
CA GLU A 563 3.61 7.63 -15.64
C GLU A 563 4.72 7.97 -14.64
N VAL A 564 5.83 7.22 -14.65
CA VAL A 564 6.90 7.35 -13.66
C VAL A 564 7.57 8.72 -13.73
N TYR A 565 7.78 9.29 -14.91
CA TYR A 565 8.36 10.62 -15.05
C TYR A 565 7.55 11.68 -14.28
N LYS A 566 6.22 11.67 -14.42
CA LYS A 566 5.34 12.59 -13.72
C LYS A 566 5.37 12.32 -12.21
N ALA A 567 5.33 11.06 -11.80
CA ALA A 567 5.35 10.64 -10.41
C ALA A 567 6.66 11.03 -9.72
N ALA A 568 7.82 10.80 -10.35
CA ALA A 568 9.13 11.21 -9.85
C ALA A 568 9.23 12.73 -9.66
N ARG A 569 8.70 13.50 -10.60
CA ARG A 569 8.63 14.96 -10.49
C ARG A 569 7.72 15.42 -9.35
N GLU A 570 6.61 14.73 -9.13
CA GLU A 570 5.70 15.00 -8.00
C GLU A 570 6.37 14.66 -6.66
N CYS A 571 7.11 13.55 -6.57
CA CYS A 571 7.94 13.23 -5.40
C CYS A 571 8.94 14.34 -5.09
N ARG A 572 9.68 14.81 -6.09
CA ARG A 572 10.67 15.89 -5.90
C ARG A 572 10.01 17.16 -5.38
N LYS A 573 8.88 17.58 -5.95
CA LYS A 573 8.09 18.71 -5.45
C LYS A 573 7.64 18.52 -4.01
N ALA A 574 7.31 17.28 -3.66
CA ALA A 574 6.87 16.90 -2.34
C ALA A 574 8.01 16.75 -1.32
N GLY A 575 9.27 17.02 -1.71
CA GLY A 575 10.44 16.83 -0.87
C GLY A 575 10.74 15.35 -0.56
N ILE A 576 10.27 14.44 -1.40
CA ILE A 576 10.50 12.99 -1.29
C ILE A 576 11.64 12.63 -2.22
N LYS A 577 12.70 12.07 -1.66
CA LYS A 577 13.82 11.54 -2.43
C LYS A 577 13.47 10.16 -2.98
N VAL A 578 13.75 9.96 -4.27
CA VAL A 578 13.64 8.63 -4.88
C VAL A 578 15.02 8.12 -5.22
N THR A 579 15.43 7.00 -4.63
CA THR A 579 16.71 6.35 -4.84
C THR A 579 16.49 5.02 -5.54
N MET A 580 17.07 4.82 -6.70
CA MET A 580 17.03 3.54 -7.41
C MET A 580 18.07 2.58 -6.78
N VAL A 581 17.62 1.36 -6.45
CA VAL A 581 18.43 0.30 -5.88
C VAL A 581 18.17 -0.98 -6.67
N THR A 582 19.07 -1.34 -7.58
CA THR A 582 18.82 -2.42 -8.55
C THR A 582 19.95 -3.43 -8.64
N GLY A 583 19.64 -4.66 -9.05
CA GLY A 583 20.61 -5.68 -9.44
C GLY A 583 21.27 -5.42 -10.80
N ASP A 584 20.78 -4.47 -11.59
CA ASP A 584 21.24 -4.17 -12.95
C ASP A 584 22.60 -3.46 -13.02
N TYR A 585 23.11 -3.41 -14.25
CA TYR A 585 24.38 -2.73 -14.58
C TYR A 585 24.28 -1.21 -14.37
N GLY A 586 25.37 -0.61 -13.86
CA GLY A 586 25.40 0.79 -13.45
C GLY A 586 25.08 1.81 -14.55
N LEU A 587 25.53 1.58 -15.79
CA LEU A 587 25.23 2.48 -16.91
C LEU A 587 23.75 2.44 -17.29
N THR A 588 23.16 1.27 -17.32
CA THR A 588 21.72 1.10 -17.56
C THR A 588 20.88 1.80 -16.48
N ALA A 589 21.23 1.58 -15.21
CA ALA A 589 20.57 2.22 -14.09
C ALA A 589 20.67 3.76 -14.15
N LYS A 590 21.86 4.29 -14.50
CA LYS A 590 22.11 5.72 -14.69
C LYS A 590 21.28 6.32 -15.82
N SER A 591 21.24 5.64 -16.98
CA SER A 591 20.46 6.07 -18.14
C SER A 591 18.97 6.15 -17.82
N ILE A 592 18.42 5.09 -17.25
CA ILE A 592 17.00 5.04 -16.88
C ILE A 592 16.67 6.10 -15.82
N ALA A 593 17.50 6.25 -14.77
CA ALA A 593 17.27 7.25 -13.73
C ALA A 593 17.17 8.68 -14.30
N ARG A 594 17.98 8.99 -15.32
CA ARG A 594 17.90 10.26 -16.05
C ARG A 594 16.65 10.38 -16.90
N GLN A 595 16.31 9.34 -17.66
CA GLN A 595 15.14 9.32 -18.55
C GLN A 595 13.84 9.53 -17.79
N ILE A 596 13.69 8.91 -16.62
CA ILE A 596 12.50 9.03 -15.78
C ILE A 596 12.55 10.24 -14.81
N GLY A 597 13.61 11.05 -14.89
CA GLY A 597 13.71 12.28 -14.09
C GLY A 597 13.85 12.02 -12.59
N LEU A 598 14.43 10.89 -12.17
CA LEU A 598 14.68 10.62 -10.74
C LEU A 598 15.68 11.61 -10.16
N THR A 599 16.60 12.09 -10.97
CA THR A 599 17.67 12.99 -10.58
C THR A 599 17.46 14.37 -11.18
N ASP A 600 17.98 15.39 -10.51
CA ASP A 600 18.02 16.75 -11.03
C ASP A 600 18.99 16.78 -12.23
N PRO A 601 18.58 17.26 -13.42
CA PRO A 601 19.45 17.35 -14.57
C PRO A 601 20.74 18.13 -14.32
N ASP A 602 20.67 19.13 -13.45
CA ASP A 602 21.76 20.05 -13.13
C ASP A 602 22.71 19.53 -12.04
N LYS A 603 22.39 18.37 -11.43
CA LYS A 603 23.21 17.77 -10.38
C LYS A 603 23.98 16.53 -10.87
N PRO A 604 25.22 16.34 -10.36
CA PRO A 604 25.96 15.12 -10.67
C PRO A 604 25.25 13.90 -10.07
N LEU A 605 25.05 12.85 -10.90
CA LEU A 605 24.50 11.59 -10.49
C LEU A 605 25.63 10.59 -10.21
N THR A 606 25.75 10.18 -8.96
CA THR A 606 26.70 9.15 -8.53
C THR A 606 26.09 7.76 -8.69
N VAL A 607 26.88 6.83 -9.23
CA VAL A 607 26.50 5.41 -9.30
C VAL A 607 27.42 4.62 -8.38
N ILE A 608 26.85 3.93 -7.41
CA ILE A 608 27.57 3.06 -6.48
C ILE A 608 27.22 1.61 -6.81
N THR A 609 28.25 0.79 -7.06
CA THR A 609 28.05 -0.65 -7.31
C THR A 609 28.05 -1.43 -6.00
N GLY A 610 27.43 -2.61 -6.02
CA GLY A 610 27.44 -3.51 -4.86
C GLY A 610 28.86 -3.83 -4.37
N ASP A 611 29.83 -4.01 -5.27
CA ASP A 611 31.21 -4.27 -4.90
C ASP A 611 31.85 -3.07 -4.18
N ALA A 612 31.61 -1.86 -4.66
CA ALA A 612 32.08 -0.65 -3.98
C ALA A 612 31.42 -0.50 -2.59
N LEU A 613 30.13 -0.82 -2.49
CA LEU A 613 29.41 -0.72 -1.22
C LEU A 613 29.91 -1.72 -0.15
N LYS A 614 30.44 -2.90 -0.54
CA LYS A 614 30.96 -3.89 0.43
C LYS A 614 32.04 -3.32 1.35
N THR A 615 32.93 -2.51 0.80
CA THR A 615 34.09 -1.96 1.52
C THR A 615 33.87 -0.53 2.02
N MET A 616 32.77 0.13 1.61
CA MET A 616 32.48 1.53 1.92
C MET A 616 32.11 1.69 3.40
N PRO A 617 32.76 2.62 4.15
CA PRO A 617 32.36 2.96 5.53
C PRO A 617 30.98 3.59 5.60
N ASP A 618 30.31 3.47 6.76
CA ASP A 618 28.95 4.03 6.96
C ASP A 618 28.91 5.56 6.84
N ASP A 619 29.96 6.27 7.26
CA ASP A 619 30.04 7.74 7.15
C ASP A 619 30.15 8.19 5.69
N GLU A 620 30.90 7.48 4.87
CA GLU A 620 31.02 7.74 3.45
C GLU A 620 29.69 7.45 2.74
N LEU A 621 29.05 6.33 3.06
CA LEU A 621 27.72 6.00 2.54
C LEU A 621 26.71 7.09 2.89
N ARG A 622 26.72 7.60 4.14
CA ARG A 622 25.86 8.70 4.58
C ARG A 622 26.02 9.94 3.70
N HIS A 623 27.27 10.30 3.39
CA HIS A 623 27.56 11.45 2.52
C HIS A 623 26.94 11.29 1.12
N TYR A 624 27.08 10.10 0.50
CA TYR A 624 26.45 9.83 -0.80
C TYR A 624 24.93 9.80 -0.73
N LEU A 625 24.35 9.32 0.37
CA LEU A 625 22.90 9.28 0.56
C LEU A 625 22.28 10.68 0.71
N GLU A 626 23.04 11.71 1.04
CA GLU A 626 22.58 13.11 1.01
C GLU A 626 22.48 13.67 -0.41
N GLY A 627 23.35 13.20 -1.34
CA GLY A 627 23.41 13.60 -2.75
C GLY A 627 22.47 12.79 -3.66
N GLU A 628 22.61 12.98 -4.97
CA GLU A 628 21.89 12.20 -5.99
C GLU A 628 22.65 10.89 -6.26
N VAL A 629 22.07 9.76 -5.88
CA VAL A 629 22.74 8.45 -5.94
C VAL A 629 21.83 7.36 -6.49
N VAL A 630 22.41 6.47 -7.27
CA VAL A 630 21.82 5.23 -7.78
C VAL A 630 22.71 4.06 -7.37
N PHE A 631 22.11 3.00 -6.89
CA PHE A 631 22.80 1.77 -6.51
C PHE A 631 22.56 0.68 -7.55
N ALA A 632 23.66 0.07 -8.04
CA ALA A 632 23.64 -0.90 -9.13
C ALA A 632 24.35 -2.21 -8.73
N ARG A 633 23.96 -3.34 -9.30
CA ARG A 633 24.50 -4.68 -9.01
C ARG A 633 24.42 -5.03 -7.50
N MET A 634 23.27 -4.72 -6.91
CA MET A 634 23.08 -4.86 -5.48
C MET A 634 22.63 -6.27 -5.09
N ALA A 635 23.30 -6.86 -4.09
CA ALA A 635 22.84 -8.06 -3.41
C ALA A 635 21.77 -7.72 -2.35
N PRO A 636 20.96 -8.69 -1.89
CA PRO A 636 19.90 -8.47 -0.89
C PRO A 636 20.36 -7.77 0.38
N GLU A 637 21.50 -8.19 0.95
CA GLU A 637 22.05 -7.62 2.18
C GLU A 637 22.48 -6.17 2.00
N GLN A 638 22.86 -5.80 0.78
CA GLN A 638 23.26 -4.44 0.43
C GLN A 638 22.03 -3.53 0.30
N LYS A 639 20.93 -4.05 -0.28
CA LYS A 639 19.63 -3.34 -0.30
C LYS A 639 19.16 -3.04 1.13
N TYR A 640 19.24 -4.04 2.01
CA TYR A 640 18.95 -3.89 3.43
C TYR A 640 19.83 -2.80 4.09
N ARG A 641 21.14 -2.77 3.80
CA ARG A 641 22.08 -1.79 4.35
C ARG A 641 21.74 -0.37 3.95
N VAL A 642 21.38 -0.13 2.70
CA VAL A 642 20.95 1.21 2.19
C VAL A 642 19.70 1.69 2.93
N VAL A 643 18.68 0.83 3.04
CA VAL A 643 17.44 1.14 3.77
C VAL A 643 17.74 1.46 5.24
N SER A 644 18.53 0.60 5.91
CA SER A 644 18.92 0.80 7.32
C SER A 644 19.67 2.11 7.53
N MET A 645 20.52 2.51 6.58
CA MET A 645 21.26 3.76 6.71
C MET A 645 20.36 4.98 6.61
N TYR A 646 19.40 4.99 5.68
CA TYR A 646 18.41 6.06 5.62
C TYR A 646 17.60 6.18 6.91
N GLU A 647 17.21 5.05 7.52
CA GLU A 647 16.50 5.06 8.81
C GLU A 647 17.39 5.60 9.96
N LYS A 648 18.67 5.22 10.00
CA LYS A 648 19.66 5.78 10.95
C LYS A 648 19.81 7.31 10.76
N MET A 649 19.60 7.83 9.56
CA MET A 649 19.56 9.26 9.27
C MET A 649 18.23 9.93 9.68
N GLY A 650 17.31 9.20 10.31
CA GLY A 650 16.00 9.69 10.73
C GLY A 650 15.01 9.90 9.59
N LYS A 651 15.21 9.21 8.46
CA LYS A 651 14.28 9.25 7.31
C LYS A 651 13.22 8.17 7.45
N ILE A 652 12.01 8.47 7.00
CA ILE A 652 10.96 7.47 6.83
C ILE A 652 11.11 6.88 5.42
N VAL A 653 11.41 5.59 5.36
CA VAL A 653 11.78 4.90 4.12
C VAL A 653 10.64 4.00 3.66
N ALA A 654 10.26 4.15 2.39
CA ALA A 654 9.48 3.16 1.66
C ALA A 654 10.44 2.36 0.75
N ALA A 655 10.39 1.04 0.77
CA ALA A 655 11.17 0.18 -0.12
C ALA A 655 10.24 -0.60 -1.03
N THR A 656 10.58 -0.70 -2.33
CA THR A 656 9.83 -1.53 -3.27
C THR A 656 10.63 -2.76 -3.68
N GLY A 657 9.92 -3.85 -3.97
CA GLY A 657 10.52 -5.08 -4.47
C GLY A 657 9.46 -6.03 -5.04
N ASP A 658 9.90 -6.99 -5.85
CA ASP A 658 9.04 -8.01 -6.46
C ASP A 658 9.52 -9.45 -6.20
N GLY A 659 10.75 -9.63 -5.73
CA GLY A 659 11.36 -10.94 -5.55
C GLY A 659 11.77 -11.28 -4.12
N VAL A 660 12.16 -12.51 -3.93
CA VAL A 660 12.72 -13.03 -2.66
C VAL A 660 13.93 -12.20 -2.20
N ASN A 661 14.71 -11.71 -3.17
CA ASN A 661 15.91 -10.89 -2.92
C ASN A 661 15.61 -9.54 -2.26
N ASP A 662 14.36 -9.08 -2.32
CA ASP A 662 13.93 -7.79 -1.76
C ASP A 662 13.36 -7.91 -0.36
N VAL A 663 12.98 -9.11 0.06
CA VAL A 663 12.33 -9.37 1.35
C VAL A 663 13.07 -8.75 2.55
N PRO A 664 14.40 -8.86 2.67
CA PRO A 664 15.10 -8.22 3.78
C PRO A 664 14.96 -6.70 3.80
N ALA A 665 14.95 -6.07 2.63
CA ALA A 665 14.76 -4.62 2.50
C ALA A 665 13.31 -4.20 2.73
N LEU A 666 12.33 -4.99 2.26
CA LEU A 666 10.90 -4.76 2.48
C LEU A 666 10.54 -4.83 3.98
N LYS A 667 11.00 -5.87 4.68
CA LYS A 667 10.77 -6.02 6.13
C LYS A 667 11.49 -4.96 6.97
N LYS A 668 12.64 -4.46 6.47
CA LYS A 668 13.42 -3.45 7.18
C LYS A 668 12.84 -2.05 7.03
N ALA A 669 12.30 -1.72 5.89
CA ALA A 669 11.72 -0.40 5.61
C ALA A 669 10.56 -0.07 6.55
N ASN A 670 10.33 1.23 6.78
CA ASN A 670 9.14 1.68 7.51
C ASN A 670 7.85 1.31 6.77
N ILE A 671 7.92 1.21 5.45
CA ILE A 671 6.86 0.72 4.56
C ILE A 671 7.48 -0.17 3.49
N GLY A 672 7.22 -1.48 3.55
CA GLY A 672 7.50 -2.40 2.47
C GLY A 672 6.40 -2.36 1.40
N ILE A 673 6.77 -2.34 0.13
CA ILE A 673 5.84 -2.24 -1.00
C ILE A 673 6.15 -3.35 -2.00
N ALA A 674 5.21 -4.27 -2.20
CA ALA A 674 5.36 -5.35 -3.17
C ALA A 674 4.55 -5.12 -4.43
N MET A 675 5.01 -5.71 -5.55
CA MET A 675 4.27 -5.78 -6.79
C MET A 675 3.18 -6.84 -6.68
N GLY A 676 1.97 -6.57 -7.17
CA GLY A 676 0.82 -7.47 -7.07
C GLY A 676 0.77 -8.50 -8.20
N GLY A 677 1.11 -8.07 -9.42
CA GLY A 677 1.09 -8.90 -10.60
C GLY A 677 2.36 -9.73 -10.79
N THR A 678 3.52 -9.06 -10.75
CA THR A 678 4.84 -9.69 -10.96
C THR A 678 5.51 -10.17 -9.69
N GLY A 679 5.08 -9.66 -8.52
CA GLY A 679 5.71 -9.97 -7.25
C GLY A 679 5.45 -11.39 -6.77
N THR A 680 6.49 -12.02 -6.19
CA THR A 680 6.39 -13.32 -5.52
C THR A 680 5.50 -13.22 -4.27
N ASP A 681 4.91 -14.31 -3.86
CA ASP A 681 4.04 -14.33 -2.69
C ASP A 681 4.80 -13.97 -1.41
N VAL A 682 6.06 -14.42 -1.29
CA VAL A 682 6.97 -14.03 -0.20
C VAL A 682 7.19 -12.52 -0.12
N ALA A 683 7.38 -11.85 -1.27
CA ALA A 683 7.52 -10.39 -1.30
C ALA A 683 6.21 -9.71 -0.90
N LYS A 684 5.07 -10.22 -1.40
CA LYS A 684 3.74 -9.75 -1.01
C LYS A 684 3.49 -9.94 0.49
N GLU A 685 3.89 -11.07 1.06
CA GLU A 685 3.73 -11.34 2.49
C GLU A 685 4.57 -10.38 3.34
N ALA A 686 5.80 -10.14 2.96
CA ALA A 686 6.72 -9.26 3.66
C ALA A 686 6.32 -7.78 3.63
N ALA A 687 5.52 -7.38 2.65
CA ALA A 687 5.17 -5.99 2.41
C ALA A 687 3.98 -5.50 3.24
N ASP A 688 3.94 -4.20 3.53
CA ASP A 688 2.81 -3.48 4.15
C ASP A 688 1.78 -3.01 3.12
N MET A 689 2.21 -2.81 1.88
CA MET A 689 1.38 -2.35 0.76
C MET A 689 1.66 -3.18 -0.49
N ILE A 690 0.61 -3.48 -1.26
CA ILE A 690 0.70 -4.22 -2.53
C ILE A 690 0.12 -3.36 -3.64
N LEU A 691 0.87 -3.25 -4.75
CA LEU A 691 0.46 -2.51 -5.94
C LEU A 691 -0.18 -3.46 -6.94
N THR A 692 -1.50 -3.41 -7.12
CA THR A 692 -2.21 -4.32 -8.03
C THR A 692 -1.94 -4.06 -9.52
N ASP A 693 -1.37 -2.91 -9.84
CA ASP A 693 -1.00 -2.48 -11.20
C ASP A 693 0.52 -2.45 -11.45
N ASP A 694 1.32 -2.88 -10.48
CA ASP A 694 2.78 -2.86 -10.47
C ASP A 694 3.38 -1.48 -10.86
N ASN A 695 2.68 -0.38 -10.54
CA ASN A 695 3.04 0.95 -11.02
C ASN A 695 3.53 1.87 -9.89
N PHE A 696 4.75 2.39 -10.04
CA PHE A 696 5.34 3.37 -9.11
C PHE A 696 4.43 4.60 -8.87
N ALA A 697 3.67 5.04 -9.88
CA ALA A 697 2.78 6.20 -9.73
C ALA A 697 1.68 5.97 -8.67
N SER A 698 1.26 4.71 -8.46
CA SER A 698 0.29 4.34 -7.44
C SER A 698 0.85 4.52 -6.02
N ILE A 699 2.18 4.39 -5.81
CA ILE A 699 2.86 4.74 -4.56
C ILE A 699 2.67 6.22 -4.23
N VAL A 700 2.92 7.09 -5.22
CA VAL A 700 2.79 8.54 -5.05
C VAL A 700 1.35 8.92 -4.75
N GLY A 701 0.40 8.26 -5.42
CA GLY A 701 -1.03 8.38 -5.13
C GLY A 701 -1.39 7.98 -3.70
N ALA A 702 -0.81 6.90 -3.20
CA ALA A 702 -1.03 6.42 -1.84
C ALA A 702 -0.38 7.34 -0.79
N ILE A 703 0.82 7.86 -1.02
CA ILE A 703 1.46 8.86 -0.16
C ILE A 703 0.59 10.12 -0.05
N LYS A 704 0.02 10.58 -1.17
CA LYS A 704 -0.90 11.71 -1.19
C LYS A 704 -2.13 11.46 -0.33
N GLU A 705 -2.74 10.27 -0.41
CA GLU A 705 -3.87 9.88 0.46
C GLU A 705 -3.43 9.85 1.94
N GLY A 706 -2.30 9.23 2.27
CA GLY A 706 -1.77 9.19 3.64
C GLY A 706 -1.53 10.58 4.24
N ARG A 707 -0.97 11.52 3.46
CA ARG A 707 -0.85 12.94 3.86
C ARG A 707 -2.21 13.59 4.09
N GLY A 708 -3.20 13.21 3.24
CA GLY A 708 -4.58 13.67 3.35
C GLY A 708 -5.21 13.25 4.67
N VAL A 709 -5.06 11.99 5.05
CA VAL A 709 -5.59 11.43 6.31
C VAL A 709 -5.06 12.19 7.52
N TYR A 710 -3.75 12.35 7.62
CA TYR A 710 -3.15 13.08 8.73
C TYR A 710 -3.63 14.54 8.82
N SER A 711 -3.77 15.19 7.66
CA SER A 711 -4.36 16.54 7.58
C SER A 711 -5.81 16.55 8.06
N ASN A 712 -6.59 15.55 7.71
CA ASN A 712 -8.00 15.46 8.07
C ASN A 712 -8.19 15.15 9.55
N ILE A 713 -7.35 14.28 10.15
CA ILE A 713 -7.33 14.07 11.60
C ILE A 713 -7.05 15.38 12.34
N ARG A 714 -6.10 16.18 11.87
CA ARG A 714 -5.85 17.52 12.46
C ARG A 714 -7.03 18.48 12.32
N LYS A 715 -7.73 18.47 11.20
CA LYS A 715 -8.95 19.27 10.99
C LYS A 715 -10.05 18.87 11.95
N PHE A 716 -10.26 17.58 12.09
CA PHE A 716 -11.17 16.99 13.05
C PHE A 716 -10.84 17.44 14.49
N LEU A 717 -9.56 17.30 14.90
CA LEU A 717 -9.11 17.75 16.23
C LEU A 717 -9.33 19.25 16.46
N ILE A 718 -9.03 20.09 15.47
CA ILE A 718 -9.28 21.53 15.56
C ILE A 718 -10.77 21.81 15.73
N TYR A 719 -11.62 21.07 15.03
CA TYR A 719 -13.06 21.24 15.08
C TYR A 719 -13.63 20.88 16.46
N ILE A 720 -13.30 19.72 17.02
CA ILE A 720 -13.77 19.30 18.33
C ILE A 720 -13.21 20.20 19.44
N LEU A 721 -11.90 20.47 19.45
CA LEU A 721 -11.30 21.31 20.47
C LEU A 721 -11.81 22.76 20.43
N ASN A 722 -12.26 23.24 19.27
CA ASN A 722 -12.81 24.58 19.17
C ASN A 722 -14.22 24.68 19.75
N SER A 723 -15.05 23.62 19.67
CA SER A 723 -16.41 23.68 20.19
C SER A 723 -16.48 23.76 21.72
N ASN A 724 -15.49 23.24 22.42
CA ASN A 724 -15.42 23.30 23.88
C ASN A 724 -15.22 24.73 24.44
N MET A 725 -14.66 25.67 23.65
CA MET A 725 -14.41 27.02 24.13
C MET A 725 -15.66 27.86 24.29
N PRO A 726 -16.60 27.94 23.34
CA PRO A 726 -17.86 28.69 23.51
C PRO A 726 -18.79 28.11 24.57
N GLU A 727 -18.56 26.86 25.01
CA GLU A 727 -19.25 26.27 26.16
C GLU A 727 -18.60 26.67 27.49
N ALA A 728 -17.26 26.68 27.50
CA ALA A 728 -16.49 26.96 28.71
C ALA A 728 -16.41 28.46 29.05
N VAL A 729 -16.24 29.35 28.08
CA VAL A 729 -16.02 30.79 28.34
C VAL A 729 -17.22 31.46 29.03
N PRO A 730 -18.47 31.23 28.63
CA PRO A 730 -19.63 31.75 29.37
C PRO A 730 -19.69 31.22 30.82
N SER A 731 -19.32 29.99 31.03
CA SER A 731 -19.25 29.39 32.38
C SER A 731 -18.15 30.01 33.23
N VAL A 732 -17.00 30.37 32.65
CA VAL A 732 -15.93 31.14 33.31
C VAL A 732 -16.41 32.52 33.65
N LEU A 733 -17.16 33.21 32.80
CA LEU A 733 -17.74 34.50 33.08
C LEU A 733 -18.72 34.47 34.24
N PHE A 734 -19.57 33.44 34.34
CA PHE A 734 -20.43 33.19 35.51
C PHE A 734 -19.59 33.11 36.80
N LEU A 735 -18.51 32.30 36.80
CA LEU A 735 -17.64 32.16 37.98
C LEU A 735 -16.94 33.45 38.35
N LEU A 736 -16.33 34.16 37.38
CA LEU A 736 -15.58 35.39 37.59
C LEU A 736 -16.44 36.57 38.03
N SER A 737 -17.71 36.58 37.60
CA SER A 737 -18.68 37.63 38.06
C SER A 737 -19.26 37.34 39.43
N GLY A 738 -18.91 36.23 40.11
CA GLY A 738 -19.50 35.80 41.36
C GLY A 738 -20.99 35.47 41.23
N GLY A 739 -21.41 35.05 40.01
CA GLY A 739 -22.82 34.74 39.71
C GLY A 739 -23.67 35.94 39.25
N ALA A 740 -23.08 37.13 39.15
CA ALA A 740 -23.79 38.32 38.65
C ALA A 740 -24.17 38.22 37.15
N ILE A 741 -23.38 37.48 36.38
CA ILE A 741 -23.76 37.04 35.02
C ILE A 741 -24.31 35.60 35.17
N PRO A 742 -25.58 35.33 34.79
CA PRO A 742 -26.12 33.99 34.85
C PRO A 742 -25.38 33.03 33.89
N LEU A 743 -25.51 31.74 34.14
CA LEU A 743 -25.02 30.72 33.16
C LEU A 743 -25.71 30.93 31.82
N ALA A 744 -24.90 31.20 30.78
CA ALA A 744 -25.43 31.40 29.44
C ALA A 744 -25.79 30.08 28.73
N LEU A 745 -25.40 28.93 29.31
CA LEU A 745 -25.74 27.58 28.90
C LEU A 745 -26.06 26.73 30.10
N THR A 746 -27.11 25.91 30.02
CA THR A 746 -27.41 24.87 30.99
C THR A 746 -26.53 23.65 30.72
N VAL A 747 -26.36 22.81 31.74
CA VAL A 747 -25.63 21.52 31.58
C VAL A 747 -26.29 20.64 30.52
N MET A 748 -27.60 20.70 30.40
CA MET A 748 -28.38 19.94 29.43
C MET A 748 -28.09 20.39 27.99
N GLU A 749 -27.93 21.70 27.78
CA GLU A 749 -27.59 22.27 26.48
C GLU A 749 -26.13 21.96 26.10
N ILE A 750 -25.19 21.93 27.05
CA ILE A 750 -23.81 21.49 26.81
C ILE A 750 -23.78 20.04 26.35
N LEU A 751 -24.45 19.14 27.09
CA LEU A 751 -24.54 17.72 26.70
C LEU A 751 -25.20 17.53 25.32
N PHE A 752 -26.13 18.37 24.96
CA PHE A 752 -26.76 18.36 23.65
C PHE A 752 -25.80 18.76 22.53
N ILE A 753 -24.95 19.74 22.76
CA ILE A 753 -23.94 20.17 21.78
C ILE A 753 -22.97 19.01 21.51
N ASP A 754 -22.33 18.50 22.54
CA ASP A 754 -21.29 17.47 22.44
C ASP A 754 -21.77 16.20 21.72
N LEU A 755 -23.00 15.78 21.99
CA LEU A 755 -23.51 14.51 21.47
C LEU A 755 -24.38 14.66 20.23
N GLY A 756 -25.13 15.76 20.13
CA GLY A 756 -26.09 15.95 19.07
C GLY A 756 -25.50 16.60 17.82
N THR A 757 -24.60 17.58 18.00
CA THR A 757 -24.21 18.46 16.88
C THR A 757 -22.79 18.21 16.39
N ASP A 758 -21.82 17.93 17.26
CA ASP A 758 -20.42 17.87 16.86
C ASP A 758 -20.01 16.60 16.09
N MET A 759 -20.62 15.46 16.36
CA MET A 759 -20.08 14.17 15.95
C MET A 759 -20.15 13.92 14.44
N ILE A 760 -21.24 14.23 13.75
CA ILE A 760 -21.41 13.91 12.32
C ILE A 760 -20.62 14.83 11.40
N PRO A 761 -20.58 16.16 11.59
CA PRO A 761 -19.69 17.02 10.83
C PRO A 761 -18.22 16.68 11.03
N ALA A 762 -17.84 16.32 12.26
CA ALA A 762 -16.50 15.85 12.58
C ALA A 762 -16.08 14.62 11.77
N LEU A 763 -16.96 13.62 11.68
CA LEU A 763 -16.78 12.45 10.81
C LEU A 763 -16.63 12.85 9.34
N GLY A 764 -17.40 13.84 8.89
CA GLY A 764 -17.30 14.39 7.54
C GLY A 764 -15.91 14.96 7.26
N LEU A 765 -15.31 15.68 8.21
CA LEU A 765 -13.94 16.19 8.10
C LEU A 765 -12.90 15.06 7.99
N GLY A 766 -13.10 13.96 8.70
CA GLY A 766 -12.22 12.79 8.64
C GLY A 766 -12.19 12.12 7.26
N ARG A 767 -13.26 12.24 6.48
CA ARG A 767 -13.42 11.61 5.15
C ARG A 767 -13.13 12.55 3.97
N GLU A 768 -12.67 13.76 4.22
CA GLU A 768 -12.36 14.75 3.18
C GLU A 768 -11.24 14.24 2.25
N ASP A 769 -11.33 14.59 0.97
CA ASP A 769 -10.26 14.31 0.00
C ASP A 769 -8.96 15.06 0.36
N PRO A 770 -7.79 14.57 -0.08
CA PRO A 770 -6.54 15.30 0.09
C PRO A 770 -6.59 16.71 -0.50
N GLU A 771 -6.19 17.71 0.26
CA GLU A 771 -6.21 19.11 -0.15
C GLU A 771 -5.28 19.34 -1.35
N LYS A 772 -5.68 20.18 -2.32
CA LYS A 772 -4.81 20.56 -3.44
C LYS A 772 -3.51 21.19 -2.91
N GLY A 773 -2.37 20.83 -3.49
CA GLY A 773 -1.06 21.29 -3.07
C GLY A 773 -0.50 20.58 -1.83
N ILE A 774 -1.09 19.46 -1.39
CA ILE A 774 -0.55 18.66 -0.29
C ILE A 774 0.80 18.04 -0.65
N MET A 775 1.04 17.79 -1.94
CA MET A 775 2.30 17.33 -2.50
C MET A 775 3.27 18.46 -2.87
N ASP A 776 2.93 19.72 -2.57
CA ASP A 776 3.84 20.86 -2.73
C ASP A 776 4.58 21.20 -1.42
N ARG A 777 4.47 20.35 -0.41
CA ARG A 777 5.08 20.51 0.92
C ARG A 777 6.04 19.35 1.20
N PRO A 778 7.15 19.62 1.96
CA PRO A 778 8.01 18.54 2.40
C PRO A 778 7.26 17.55 3.32
N PRO A 779 7.79 16.31 3.48
CA PRO A 779 7.26 15.37 4.46
C PRO A 779 7.28 15.95 5.87
N ARG A 780 6.34 15.55 6.72
CA ARG A 780 6.36 15.92 8.13
C ARG A 780 7.56 15.31 8.84
N SER A 781 8.03 15.98 9.87
CA SER A 781 9.02 15.41 10.77
C SER A 781 8.41 14.27 11.60
N PRO A 782 9.14 13.17 11.85
CA PRO A 782 8.69 12.12 12.78
C PRO A 782 8.43 12.63 14.20
N LYS A 783 8.98 13.79 14.55
CA LYS A 783 8.79 14.47 15.85
C LYS A 783 7.54 15.37 15.89
N ASP A 784 6.84 15.54 14.77
CA ASP A 784 5.62 16.35 14.72
C ASP A 784 4.44 15.53 15.24
N HIS A 785 3.96 15.90 16.42
CA HIS A 785 2.76 15.33 17.02
C HIS A 785 1.48 15.86 16.38
N LEU A 786 0.40 15.08 16.45
CA LEU A 786 -0.94 15.45 15.99
C LEU A 786 -1.39 16.77 16.60
N ILE A 787 -1.26 16.90 17.92
CA ILE A 787 -1.51 18.13 18.65
C ILE A 787 -0.18 18.81 18.91
N ASN A 788 -0.02 19.97 18.31
CA ASN A 788 1.08 20.90 18.54
C ASN A 788 0.55 22.29 18.90
N LYS A 789 1.45 23.19 19.32
CA LYS A 789 1.08 24.57 19.70
C LYS A 789 0.26 25.28 18.61
N HIS A 790 0.50 24.99 17.34
CA HIS A 790 -0.23 25.61 16.23
C HIS A 790 -1.66 25.08 16.12
N VAL A 791 -1.89 23.79 16.33
CA VAL A 791 -3.23 23.18 16.36
C VAL A 791 -4.02 23.74 17.54
N LEU A 792 -3.43 23.79 18.74
CA LEU A 792 -4.06 24.35 19.93
C LEU A 792 -4.38 25.85 19.77
N ALA A 793 -3.43 26.64 19.27
CA ALA A 793 -3.68 28.06 19.02
C ALA A 793 -4.79 28.28 18.00
N LYS A 794 -4.85 27.44 16.94
CA LYS A 794 -5.90 27.53 15.93
C LYS A 794 -7.26 27.11 16.47
N ALA A 795 -7.32 26.08 17.30
CA ALA A 795 -8.56 25.59 17.91
C ALA A 795 -9.06 26.59 18.97
N PHE A 796 -8.22 26.93 19.97
CA PHE A 796 -8.65 27.70 21.11
C PHE A 796 -8.64 29.22 20.89
N LEU A 797 -7.55 29.78 20.31
CA LEU A 797 -7.40 31.22 20.20
C LEU A 797 -8.01 31.78 18.90
N TRP A 798 -8.07 30.97 17.82
CA TRP A 798 -8.62 31.47 16.56
C TRP A 798 -10.12 31.17 16.46
N TYR A 799 -10.51 29.91 16.33
CA TYR A 799 -11.93 29.54 16.18
C TYR A 799 -12.68 29.62 17.51
N GLY A 800 -12.15 29.00 18.57
CA GLY A 800 -12.83 28.89 19.85
C GLY A 800 -13.07 30.22 20.53
N LEU A 801 -12.07 31.10 20.62
CA LEU A 801 -12.24 32.40 21.24
C LEU A 801 -13.21 33.32 20.45
N ILE A 802 -13.11 33.32 19.11
CA ILE A 802 -14.05 34.08 18.27
C ILE A 802 -15.49 33.59 18.45
N ALA A 803 -15.69 32.27 18.43
CA ALA A 803 -17.00 31.67 18.67
C ALA A 803 -17.52 31.97 20.08
N SER A 804 -16.64 31.93 21.09
CA SER A 804 -16.99 32.32 22.49
C SER A 804 -17.45 33.75 22.61
N ILE A 805 -16.75 34.68 21.96
CA ILE A 805 -17.14 36.11 21.95
C ILE A 805 -18.51 36.27 21.29
N ILE A 806 -18.72 35.57 20.15
CA ILE A 806 -19.98 35.62 19.41
C ILE A 806 -21.13 35.00 20.26
N ALA A 807 -20.94 33.84 20.87
CA ALA A 807 -21.93 33.18 21.71
C ALA A 807 -22.29 34.04 22.94
N THR A 808 -21.28 34.61 23.59
CA THR A 808 -21.50 35.52 24.71
C THR A 808 -22.24 36.79 24.30
N ALA A 809 -21.87 37.36 23.14
CA ALA A 809 -22.57 38.54 22.60
C ALA A 809 -24.03 38.19 22.22
N ALA A 810 -24.32 36.99 21.74
CA ALA A 810 -25.66 36.53 21.48
C ALA A 810 -26.50 36.44 22.76
N PHE A 811 -25.92 35.92 23.86
CA PHE A 811 -26.57 35.87 25.16
C PHE A 811 -26.98 37.27 25.66
N PHE A 812 -26.03 38.23 25.65
CA PHE A 812 -26.33 39.59 26.06
C PHE A 812 -27.27 40.33 25.07
N GLY A 813 -27.15 40.05 23.76
CA GLY A 813 -28.03 40.61 22.73
C GLY A 813 -29.47 40.12 22.88
N ALA A 814 -29.66 38.83 23.17
CA ALA A 814 -30.97 38.25 23.44
C ALA A 814 -31.65 38.88 24.69
N ASN A 815 -30.86 39.05 25.74
CA ASN A 815 -31.36 39.73 26.98
C ASN A 815 -31.65 41.23 26.71
N PHE A 816 -30.76 41.96 26.02
CA PHE A 816 -30.93 43.38 25.68
C PHE A 816 -32.23 43.61 24.86
N TYR A 817 -32.46 42.80 23.86
CA TYR A 817 -33.66 42.90 23.03
C TYR A 817 -34.96 42.74 23.87
N ARG A 818 -34.92 41.99 24.98
CA ARG A 818 -36.05 41.78 25.91
C ARG A 818 -36.08 42.80 27.05
N GLY A 819 -35.19 43.80 27.02
CA GLY A 819 -35.16 44.87 27.98
C GLY A 819 -34.35 44.58 29.25
N HIS A 820 -33.62 43.49 29.28
CA HIS A 820 -32.75 43.14 30.40
C HIS A 820 -31.31 43.59 30.17
N ILE A 821 -30.80 44.41 31.03
CA ILE A 821 -29.43 44.99 30.93
C ILE A 821 -28.65 44.59 32.19
N PHE A 822 -27.40 44.24 32.05
CA PHE A 822 -26.48 44.04 33.16
C PHE A 822 -26.51 45.26 34.13
N PRO A 823 -26.65 45.08 35.45
CA PRO A 823 -26.53 43.78 36.18
C PRO A 823 -27.83 43.02 36.38
N ASN A 824 -28.97 43.48 35.85
CA ASN A 824 -30.31 42.92 36.10
C ASN A 824 -30.68 41.86 35.00
N LEU A 825 -29.90 40.83 34.90
CA LEU A 825 -30.19 39.73 33.98
C LEU A 825 -31.10 38.65 34.64
N PRO A 826 -32.04 38.04 33.90
CA PRO A 826 -32.90 37.01 34.42
C PRO A 826 -32.09 35.71 34.70
N VAL A 827 -32.38 35.08 35.85
CA VAL A 827 -31.69 33.86 36.33
C VAL A 827 -32.58 32.62 36.16
N VAL A 828 -33.89 32.85 35.99
CA VAL A 828 -34.93 31.79 35.84
C VAL A 828 -36.08 32.35 35.01
N GLY A 829 -36.92 31.48 34.52
CA GLY A 829 -38.15 31.82 33.78
C GLY A 829 -37.93 31.88 32.28
N TRP A 830 -38.97 32.28 31.58
CA TRP A 830 -39.04 32.19 30.13
C TRP A 830 -37.95 33.00 29.42
N ASP A 831 -37.68 34.25 29.84
CA ASP A 831 -36.62 35.12 29.26
C ASP A 831 -35.23 34.52 29.41
N TYR A 832 -34.94 33.86 30.54
CA TYR A 832 -33.69 33.18 30.80
C TYR A 832 -33.55 31.98 29.87
N CYS A 833 -34.54 31.08 29.81
CA CYS A 833 -34.50 29.90 28.95
C CYS A 833 -34.41 30.27 27.48
N GLN A 834 -35.03 31.39 27.06
CA GLN A 834 -34.88 31.83 25.67
C GLN A 834 -33.50 32.43 25.39
N ALA A 835 -32.89 33.14 26.36
CA ALA A 835 -31.53 33.64 26.18
C ALA A 835 -30.50 32.52 26.11
N THR A 836 -30.66 31.43 26.90
CA THR A 836 -29.80 30.25 26.81
C THR A 836 -30.00 29.50 25.49
N THR A 837 -31.28 29.33 25.02
CA THR A 837 -31.59 28.73 23.71
C THR A 837 -30.96 29.53 22.54
N VAL A 838 -30.99 30.84 22.59
CA VAL A 838 -30.31 31.72 21.59
C VAL A 838 -28.80 31.50 21.63
N THR A 839 -28.21 31.36 22.81
CA THR A 839 -26.78 31.12 22.98
C THR A 839 -26.40 29.74 22.41
N LEU A 840 -27.18 28.69 22.75
CA LEU A 840 -27.03 27.36 22.18
C LEU A 840 -27.07 27.37 20.65
N ALA A 841 -28.10 28.03 20.09
CA ALA A 841 -28.24 28.15 18.64
C ALA A 841 -27.07 28.92 18.02
N ALA A 842 -26.58 29.98 18.66
CA ALA A 842 -25.42 30.73 18.19
C ALA A 842 -24.14 29.87 18.15
N ILE A 843 -23.94 28.98 19.13
CA ILE A 843 -22.83 28.04 19.15
C ILE A 843 -22.95 27.07 17.96
N ILE A 844 -24.11 26.48 17.72
CA ILE A 844 -24.37 25.58 16.61
C ILE A 844 -24.06 26.28 15.26
N PHE A 845 -24.51 27.51 15.07
CA PHE A 845 -24.21 28.27 13.86
C PHE A 845 -22.72 28.60 13.72
N CYS A 846 -22.01 28.81 14.83
CA CYS A 846 -20.56 28.95 14.83
C CYS A 846 -19.85 27.64 14.47
N GLN A 847 -20.36 26.48 14.93
CA GLN A 847 -19.86 25.15 14.58
C GLN A 847 -20.04 24.89 13.08
N ILE A 848 -21.21 25.21 12.50
CA ILE A 848 -21.45 25.13 11.05
C ILE A 848 -20.42 25.99 10.28
N ALA A 849 -20.19 27.23 10.72
CA ALA A 849 -19.19 28.10 10.10
C ALA A 849 -17.76 27.55 10.24
N ALA A 850 -17.44 27.02 11.42
CA ALA A 850 -16.13 26.44 11.72
C ALA A 850 -15.86 25.19 10.87
N VAL A 851 -16.83 24.24 10.77
CA VAL A 851 -16.64 23.04 9.94
C VAL A 851 -16.39 23.38 8.47
N LEU A 852 -17.14 24.32 7.91
CA LEU A 852 -16.98 24.79 6.53
C LEU A 852 -15.62 25.46 6.29
N ASN A 853 -15.13 26.22 7.24
CA ASN A 853 -13.85 26.91 7.18
C ASN A 853 -12.65 25.97 7.37
N ILE A 854 -12.74 25.03 8.31
CA ILE A 854 -11.66 24.09 8.66
C ILE A 854 -11.38 23.10 7.54
N ARG A 855 -12.38 22.78 6.69
CA ARG A 855 -12.19 21.91 5.50
C ARG A 855 -10.96 22.27 4.68
N TYR A 856 -10.67 23.55 4.54
CA TYR A 856 -9.58 24.04 3.71
C TYR A 856 -8.60 24.88 4.53
N SER A 857 -7.35 24.42 4.61
CA SER A 857 -6.33 25.11 5.41
C SER A 857 -5.85 26.41 4.77
N ARG A 858 -5.75 26.47 3.45
CA ARG A 858 -5.24 27.61 2.67
C ARG A 858 -6.18 28.05 1.54
N GLN A 859 -7.02 27.15 1.03
CA GLN A 859 -7.97 27.48 -0.03
C GLN A 859 -9.19 28.16 0.55
N SER A 860 -9.88 29.00 -0.28
CA SER A 860 -11.18 29.52 0.09
C SER A 860 -12.21 28.41 0.24
N MET A 861 -13.13 28.54 1.17
CA MET A 861 -14.27 27.64 1.26
C MET A 861 -15.17 27.75 0.01
N PHE A 862 -15.24 28.90 -0.64
CA PHE A 862 -16.00 29.15 -1.87
C PHE A 862 -15.24 28.62 -3.10
N ASN A 863 -15.15 27.28 -3.23
CA ASN A 863 -14.50 26.63 -4.36
C ASN A 863 -15.46 25.64 -5.07
N ARG A 864 -15.09 25.18 -6.27
CA ARG A 864 -15.91 24.26 -7.08
C ARG A 864 -16.21 22.91 -6.42
N HIS A 865 -15.48 22.56 -5.36
CA HIS A 865 -15.63 21.29 -4.64
C HIS A 865 -16.39 21.45 -3.32
N PHE A 866 -17.04 22.62 -3.10
CA PHE A 866 -17.75 22.93 -1.87
C PHE A 866 -18.78 21.83 -1.49
N PHE A 867 -19.59 21.39 -2.44
CA PHE A 867 -20.63 20.35 -2.21
C PHE A 867 -20.15 18.91 -2.34
N LYS A 868 -18.84 18.66 -2.56
CA LYS A 868 -18.33 17.31 -2.86
C LYS A 868 -18.47 16.33 -1.68
N ASN A 869 -18.32 16.79 -0.46
CA ASN A 869 -18.45 15.96 0.74
C ASN A 869 -19.86 16.05 1.31
N SER A 870 -20.71 15.10 0.92
CA SER A 870 -22.11 15.04 1.36
C SER A 870 -22.27 14.81 2.87
N MET A 871 -21.33 14.14 3.54
CA MET A 871 -21.43 13.88 4.98
C MET A 871 -21.45 15.15 5.83
N ILE A 872 -20.65 16.16 5.45
CA ILE A 872 -20.66 17.45 6.16
C ILE A 872 -22.03 18.12 6.03
N PHE A 873 -22.64 18.10 4.84
CA PHE A 873 -23.96 18.69 4.64
C PHE A 873 -25.07 17.90 5.32
N ILE A 874 -24.97 16.58 5.39
CA ILE A 874 -25.89 15.74 6.20
C ILE A 874 -25.75 16.11 7.68
N GLY A 875 -24.52 16.30 8.16
CA GLY A 875 -24.26 16.76 9.53
C GLY A 875 -24.91 18.13 9.79
N ILE A 876 -24.66 19.11 8.95
CA ILE A 876 -25.24 20.47 9.08
C ILE A 876 -26.78 20.44 9.05
N ILE A 877 -27.37 19.65 8.16
CA ILE A 877 -28.83 19.50 8.13
C ILE A 877 -29.34 18.88 9.42
N MET A 878 -28.65 17.88 9.94
CA MET A 878 -29.00 17.21 11.19
C MET A 878 -28.88 18.17 12.39
N GLU A 879 -27.81 18.98 12.48
CA GLU A 879 -27.66 20.02 13.51
C GLU A 879 -28.86 20.97 13.51
N ILE A 880 -29.24 21.45 12.32
CA ILE A 880 -30.39 22.38 12.19
C ILE A 880 -31.71 21.67 12.57
N VAL A 881 -31.91 20.43 12.14
CA VAL A 881 -33.12 19.65 12.50
C VAL A 881 -33.20 19.41 13.99
N LEU A 882 -32.10 19.03 14.63
CA LEU A 882 -32.03 18.83 16.06
C LEU A 882 -32.29 20.15 16.82
N LEU A 883 -31.72 21.27 16.38
CA LEU A 883 -32.01 22.58 16.96
C LEU A 883 -33.49 22.95 16.85
N LEU A 884 -34.14 22.69 15.70
CA LEU A 884 -35.57 22.92 15.53
C LEU A 884 -36.39 22.01 16.45
N CYS A 885 -36.01 20.76 16.59
CA CYS A 885 -36.70 19.81 17.50
C CYS A 885 -36.68 20.30 18.95
N ILE A 886 -35.50 20.68 19.49
CA ILE A 886 -35.39 21.13 20.88
C ILE A 886 -36.01 22.50 21.12
N SER A 887 -36.08 23.36 20.08
CA SER A 887 -36.63 24.71 20.22
C SER A 887 -38.17 24.74 20.07
N TYR A 888 -38.77 23.78 19.35
CA TYR A 888 -40.22 23.89 19.03
C TYR A 888 -41.06 22.68 19.45
N VAL A 889 -40.46 21.55 19.84
CA VAL A 889 -41.22 20.38 20.32
C VAL A 889 -41.36 20.43 21.84
N PRO A 890 -42.58 20.54 22.39
CA PRO A 890 -42.82 20.79 23.82
C PRO A 890 -42.16 19.77 24.77
N VAL A 891 -42.12 18.50 24.37
CA VAL A 891 -41.46 17.44 25.18
C VAL A 891 -39.95 17.70 25.30
N PHE A 892 -39.31 18.10 24.21
CA PHE A 892 -37.88 18.42 24.22
C PHE A 892 -37.59 19.76 24.90
N GLN A 893 -38.47 20.75 24.74
CA GLN A 893 -38.35 22.02 25.46
C GLN A 893 -38.35 21.81 26.97
N SER A 894 -39.32 21.06 27.49
CA SER A 894 -39.37 20.77 28.93
C SER A 894 -38.18 19.95 29.43
N PHE A 895 -37.58 19.13 28.55
CA PHE A 895 -36.45 18.28 28.89
C PHE A 895 -35.11 19.05 28.88
N PHE A 896 -34.86 19.88 27.87
CA PHE A 896 -33.64 20.63 27.73
C PHE A 896 -33.66 22.02 28.36
N GLY A 897 -34.82 22.51 28.77
CA GLY A 897 -35.00 23.85 29.31
C GLY A 897 -34.95 24.94 28.27
N THR A 898 -35.36 24.62 27.04
CA THR A 898 -35.30 25.52 25.87
C THR A 898 -36.64 26.17 25.59
N GLU A 899 -36.63 27.27 24.83
CA GLU A 899 -37.82 28.04 24.47
C GLU A 899 -37.83 28.38 22.96
N PRO A 900 -38.98 28.61 22.35
CA PRO A 900 -39.07 28.90 20.94
C PRO A 900 -38.31 30.15 20.53
N LEU A 901 -37.55 30.07 19.42
CA LEU A 901 -36.84 31.16 18.84
C LEU A 901 -37.75 32.10 18.01
N ASN A 902 -37.67 33.41 18.22
CA ASN A 902 -38.47 34.39 17.47
C ASN A 902 -37.84 34.69 16.12
N ALA A 903 -38.56 35.33 15.21
CA ALA A 903 -38.04 35.73 13.89
C ALA A 903 -36.80 36.65 13.99
N HIS A 904 -36.74 37.55 14.99
CA HIS A 904 -35.58 38.39 15.27
C HIS A 904 -34.36 37.54 15.66
N ASP A 905 -34.55 36.52 16.51
CA ASP A 905 -33.48 35.60 16.93
C ASP A 905 -32.92 34.84 15.73
N TRP A 906 -33.79 34.37 14.83
CA TRP A 906 -33.37 33.70 13.60
C TRP A 906 -32.57 34.61 12.66
N ILE A 907 -32.97 35.86 12.47
CA ILE A 907 -32.20 36.83 11.67
C ILE A 907 -30.83 37.05 12.27
N MET A 908 -30.74 37.21 13.59
CA MET A 908 -29.48 37.34 14.30
C MET A 908 -28.60 36.09 14.11
N LEU A 909 -29.16 34.90 14.29
CA LEU A 909 -28.46 33.61 14.17
C LEU A 909 -27.90 33.37 12.76
N VAL A 910 -28.61 33.76 11.71
CA VAL A 910 -28.13 33.65 10.33
C VAL A 910 -26.95 34.60 10.07
N CYS A 911 -26.92 35.76 10.76
CA CYS A 911 -25.82 36.74 10.63
C CYS A 911 -24.59 36.37 11.46
N ILE A 912 -24.73 35.61 12.53
CA ILE A 912 -23.68 35.25 13.50
C ILE A 912 -22.46 34.53 12.86
N PRO A 913 -22.62 33.56 11.93
CA PRO A 913 -21.48 32.90 11.34
C PRO A 913 -20.66 33.78 10.37
N ILE A 914 -21.24 34.87 9.86
CA ILE A 914 -20.61 35.72 8.84
C ILE A 914 -19.26 36.29 9.31
N PRO A 915 -19.12 36.90 10.50
CA PRO A 915 -17.84 37.39 11.01
C PRO A 915 -16.76 36.28 11.06
N LEU A 916 -17.11 35.10 11.56
CA LEU A 916 -16.19 33.97 11.66
C LEU A 916 -15.70 33.54 10.27
N ILE A 917 -16.61 33.46 9.29
CA ILE A 917 -16.29 33.11 7.90
C ILE A 917 -15.36 34.20 7.29
N LEU A 918 -15.70 35.48 7.43
CA LEU A 918 -14.93 36.55 6.81
C LEU A 918 -13.53 36.67 7.40
N ILE A 919 -13.39 36.56 8.72
CA ILE A 919 -12.10 36.63 9.41
C ILE A 919 -11.21 35.48 8.97
N ASP A 920 -11.74 34.26 8.83
CA ASP A 920 -10.95 33.11 8.37
C ASP A 920 -10.60 33.18 6.89
N GLU A 921 -11.51 33.66 6.03
CA GLU A 921 -11.21 33.85 4.61
C GLU A 921 -10.14 34.95 4.40
N LEU A 922 -10.14 36.00 5.23
CA LEU A 922 -9.08 37.02 5.24
C LEU A 922 -7.73 36.41 5.63
N ARG A 923 -7.70 35.57 6.69
CA ARG A 923 -6.49 34.81 7.09
C ARG A 923 -5.98 33.94 5.93
N LYS A 924 -6.86 33.16 5.28
CA LYS A 924 -6.53 32.34 4.14
C LYS A 924 -6.03 33.13 2.94
N TRP A 925 -6.60 34.32 2.70
CA TRP A 925 -6.14 35.21 1.65
C TRP A 925 -4.72 35.73 1.90
N ILE A 926 -4.41 36.17 3.13
CA ILE A 926 -3.08 36.57 3.55
C ILE A 926 -2.07 35.43 3.36
N LEU A 927 -2.41 34.21 3.80
CA LEU A 927 -1.55 33.04 3.66
C LEU A 927 -1.25 32.72 2.19
N ARG A 928 -2.25 32.82 1.30
CA ARG A 928 -2.06 32.60 -0.15
C ARG A 928 -1.14 33.66 -0.77
N LYS A 929 -1.24 34.92 -0.34
CA LYS A 929 -0.41 36.02 -0.85
C LYS A 929 1.07 35.82 -0.44
N ASN A 930 1.32 35.43 0.79
CA ASN A 930 2.67 35.19 1.30
C ASN A 930 3.32 33.92 0.69
N TYR A 931 2.54 32.97 0.24
CA TYR A 931 3.06 31.73 -0.38
C TYR A 931 3.39 31.89 -1.88
N LYS A 932 2.88 32.94 -2.53
CA LYS A 932 3.22 33.28 -3.93
C LYS A 932 4.51 34.11 -4.06
N LYS A 933 5.01 34.64 -2.95
CA LYS A 933 6.35 35.25 -2.83
C LYS A 933 7.35 34.17 -2.37
#